data_dfb875974fbdeb36c548451e80abce46
#
_entry.id   dfb875974fbdeb36c548451e80abce46
#
_cell.length_a   1.000
_cell.length_b   1.000
_cell.length_c   1.000
_cell.angle_alpha   90.00
_cell.angle_beta   90.00
_cell.angle_gamma   90.00
#
_symmetry.space_group_name_H-M   'P 1'
#
loop_
_entity.id
_entity.type
_entity.pdbx_description
1 polymer ?
#
loop_
_entity_poly.entity_id
_entity_poly.type
_entity_poly.pdbx_seq_one_letter_code
_entity_poly.pdbx_strand_id
1 'polypeptide(L)'
;MEDLKFKFLGLINKQNQVKVPSMGLHPDLLNPVEVEKVDSDPSGGDHSYKSDLILDQNLLEAVEQAYYGTDVNFDPLRYELNKLSPTLNSKEIEQRYKRLKQQHDVVSKTVLRLILRKQNACKGEFEKVLMLQKQLQDMINICRVGRTDLLVAKSQFTTTGLGVLANYRKRLVVQELLSNLSTIKTLQQTEDHLQELLNEGNYPGAISLVLECQSAAITYKHFNCIAVLEEKLQDVLEQTEEELDVMLSKMCTQFDMTTYSSIQGAYKLLGKMQTAMDQLHMYFTAAIHNTAFAAVYRHVSGDMKKPYKELCQSVSDDKFIPCLIDLCKSLWTILTSYYLVVNWHNKSKMHKNCDASKKDAEATFNKQYIDQKLENGMVRIWHDIEMKISTYLIGTDLTCFPFEHFVQILGIVHRLMEVGEELCASRSESLQKSIRKQCLSFFSHYHASRLDELRIFLENDGWKLCPVKTNFTAIQLQEFRSLNSVFNNSEVRSSPEGLNFYENDNSGGWLQRCVECGVSPFEVSLDETIDEDILAIIPDDPSEYFSEDSDDELPEELKREYVEESDHLKVTRKKTKVKHIGPMVTNTTLSILRVCGRYLQMSRLLQSIAVAVIQSMIEFFELCFYAVHSFFTADLQINGDLLYSPKLKLTLARIKENLIVSEHITEEVVSQKYKVIPPKLSSTVNLKQPEKVYGLAERIVAVESLLFLRQQFISLRPYLEHLTDGSQHEFLHQFYTQTLISAVDLRKPIYMAAISQAFDTNAILNSMSKVNWEVQDVMSQHSAYVDTLLYFFKC
;
A
#
# COMPACT_ATOMS: atom_id res chain seq x y z
N MET A 1 -14.43 21.39 38.34
CA MET A 1 -14.16 20.73 37.02
C MET A 1 -12.67 20.57 36.72
N GLU A 2 -11.83 21.47 37.16
CA GLU A 2 -10.35 21.34 36.97
C GLU A 2 -9.70 20.33 37.93
N ASP A 3 -10.18 20.20 39.13
CA ASP A 3 -9.66 19.23 40.13
C ASP A 3 -9.91 17.76 39.76
N LEU A 4 -10.97 17.48 38.98
CA LEU A 4 -11.25 16.14 38.46
C LEU A 4 -10.30 15.72 37.33
N LYS A 5 -9.87 16.68 36.52
CA LYS A 5 -8.83 16.42 35.50
C LYS A 5 -7.47 16.05 36.11
N PHE A 6 -7.08 16.73 37.19
CA PHE A 6 -5.82 16.44 37.91
C PHE A 6 -5.83 15.08 38.63
N LYS A 7 -6.97 14.69 39.23
CA LYS A 7 -7.10 13.35 39.85
C LYS A 7 -7.13 12.23 38.80
N PHE A 8 -7.72 12.45 37.63
CA PHE A 8 -7.73 11.48 36.55
C PHE A 8 -6.35 11.28 35.96
N LEU A 9 -5.56 12.35 35.72
CA LEU A 9 -4.18 12.29 35.29
C LEU A 9 -3.26 11.63 36.32
N GLY A 10 -3.54 11.80 37.59
CA GLY A 10 -2.80 11.18 38.71
C GLY A 10 -3.02 9.67 38.82
N LEU A 11 -4.19 9.17 38.45
CA LEU A 11 -4.50 7.74 38.41
C LEU A 11 -3.87 7.02 37.21
N ILE A 12 -3.82 7.68 36.04
CA ILE A 12 -3.15 7.14 34.83
C ILE A 12 -1.63 7.05 35.07
N ASN A 13 -1.03 8.02 35.76
CA ASN A 13 0.41 8.02 36.02
C ASN A 13 0.84 7.01 37.11
N LYS A 14 -0.08 6.55 37.99
CA LYS A 14 0.23 5.49 38.97
C LYS A 14 0.17 4.07 38.42
N GLN A 15 -0.50 3.85 37.30
CA GLN A 15 -0.55 2.51 36.68
C GLN A 15 0.62 2.19 35.75
N ASN A 16 1.42 3.18 35.33
CA ASN A 16 2.54 2.99 34.39
C ASN A 16 3.91 2.81 35.04
N GLN A 17 3.98 2.53 36.34
CA GLN A 17 5.23 2.07 36.98
C GLN A 17 5.23 0.54 37.14
N VAL A 18 5.02 -0.18 36.06
CA VAL A 18 5.50 -1.55 35.96
C VAL A 18 6.96 -1.44 35.51
N LYS A 19 7.88 -1.61 36.43
CA LYS A 19 9.28 -1.89 36.12
C LYS A 19 9.32 -3.08 35.19
N VAL A 20 9.67 -2.82 33.94
CA VAL A 20 10.03 -3.88 33.00
C VAL A 20 11.33 -4.49 33.55
N PRO A 21 11.36 -5.77 33.91
CA PRO A 21 12.64 -6.41 34.26
C PRO A 21 13.48 -6.39 32.98
N SER A 22 14.66 -5.82 33.05
CA SER A 22 15.68 -5.98 32.02
C SER A 22 15.91 -7.47 31.85
N MET A 23 15.40 -8.07 30.82
CA MET A 23 15.78 -9.41 30.40
C MET A 23 17.25 -9.34 29.96
N GLY A 24 18.13 -9.69 30.88
CA GLY A 24 19.47 -10.09 30.51
C GLY A 24 19.35 -11.28 29.56
N LEU A 25 19.87 -11.11 28.38
CA LEU A 25 20.05 -12.22 27.44
C LEU A 25 20.89 -13.30 28.14
N HIS A 26 20.27 -14.45 28.34
CA HIS A 26 20.96 -15.61 28.86
C HIS A 26 22.08 -16.04 27.87
N PRO A 27 23.29 -16.34 28.31
CA PRO A 27 24.42 -16.67 27.41
C PRO A 27 24.28 -17.99 26.64
N ASP A 28 23.26 -18.79 26.90
CA ASP A 28 23.09 -20.12 26.31
C ASP A 28 22.48 -20.17 24.91
N LEU A 29 22.21 -19.00 24.28
CA LEU A 29 21.73 -18.94 22.90
C LEU A 29 22.84 -18.98 21.83
N LEU A 30 24.08 -19.19 22.24
CA LEU A 30 25.26 -19.29 21.36
C LEU A 30 25.71 -20.73 21.07
N ASN A 31 24.90 -21.72 21.36
CA ASN A 31 25.20 -23.05 20.88
C ASN A 31 24.92 -23.14 19.37
N PRO A 32 25.91 -23.52 18.57
CA PRO A 32 25.72 -23.72 17.16
C PRO A 32 24.78 -24.91 16.96
N VAL A 33 23.59 -24.62 16.44
CA VAL A 33 22.69 -25.68 15.96
C VAL A 33 23.46 -26.41 14.84
N GLU A 34 23.70 -27.66 15.02
CA GLU A 34 24.23 -28.55 14.00
C GLU A 34 23.38 -28.40 12.73
N VAL A 35 24.06 -28.11 11.64
CA VAL A 35 23.45 -28.01 10.31
C VAL A 35 23.15 -29.42 9.87
N GLU A 36 21.88 -29.84 9.94
CA GLU A 36 21.42 -30.98 9.17
C GLU A 36 21.69 -30.69 7.68
N LYS A 37 22.54 -31.52 7.13
CA LYS A 37 22.80 -31.56 5.70
C LYS A 37 21.54 -32.06 5.02
N VAL A 38 20.88 -31.14 4.37
CA VAL A 38 19.92 -31.51 3.34
C VAL A 38 20.71 -31.82 2.08
N ASP A 39 20.77 -33.09 1.76
CA ASP A 39 21.26 -33.56 0.48
C ASP A 39 20.34 -33.04 -0.63
N SER A 40 20.86 -32.19 -1.47
CA SER A 40 20.27 -31.88 -2.75
C SER A 40 21.33 -32.14 -3.83
N ASP A 41 21.01 -33.11 -4.65
CA ASP A 41 21.77 -33.52 -5.80
C ASP A 41 22.12 -32.35 -6.74
N PRO A 42 23.31 -32.38 -7.31
CA PRO A 42 23.73 -31.36 -8.25
C PRO A 42 23.49 -31.81 -9.69
N SER A 43 22.65 -31.10 -10.39
CA SER A 43 22.70 -31.17 -11.85
C SER A 43 22.80 -29.79 -12.47
N GLY A 44 23.93 -29.51 -13.04
CA GLY A 44 24.05 -28.61 -14.18
C GLY A 44 24.60 -27.20 -13.90
N GLY A 45 25.90 -27.08 -14.07
CA GLY A 45 26.47 -25.93 -14.74
C GLY A 45 26.65 -24.64 -13.96
N ASP A 46 27.73 -24.47 -13.25
CA ASP A 46 28.52 -23.26 -13.41
C ASP A 46 29.84 -23.35 -12.62
N HIS A 47 30.94 -23.58 -13.33
CA HIS A 47 32.27 -23.66 -12.71
C HIS A 47 32.80 -22.29 -12.23
N SER A 48 32.12 -21.19 -12.60
CA SER A 48 32.52 -19.83 -12.18
C SER A 48 32.13 -19.51 -10.74
N TYR A 49 30.93 -19.91 -10.33
CA TYR A 49 30.43 -19.58 -8.99
C TYR A 49 31.11 -20.39 -7.86
N LYS A 50 31.66 -21.57 -8.18
CA LYS A 50 32.36 -22.36 -7.16
C LYS A 50 33.73 -21.78 -6.82
N SER A 51 34.41 -21.16 -7.77
CA SER A 51 35.73 -20.56 -7.55
C SER A 51 35.62 -19.30 -6.67
N ASP A 52 34.58 -18.49 -6.89
CA ASP A 52 34.38 -17.29 -6.09
C ASP A 52 33.91 -17.60 -4.67
N LEU A 53 33.08 -18.63 -4.48
CA LEU A 53 32.68 -19.11 -3.15
C LEU A 53 33.84 -19.69 -2.34
N ILE A 54 34.75 -20.40 -2.97
CA ILE A 54 35.95 -20.94 -2.32
C ILE A 54 36.92 -19.80 -1.99
N LEU A 55 37.04 -18.81 -2.86
CA LEU A 55 37.87 -17.62 -2.63
C LEU A 55 37.30 -16.77 -1.47
N ASP A 56 36.01 -16.58 -1.46
CA ASP A 56 35.30 -15.88 -0.40
C ASP A 56 35.42 -16.61 0.95
N GLN A 57 35.39 -17.95 0.96
CA GLN A 57 35.53 -18.76 2.15
C GLN A 57 36.95 -18.73 2.69
N ASN A 58 37.95 -18.80 1.83
CA ASN A 58 39.35 -18.66 2.20
C ASN A 58 39.66 -17.24 2.73
N LEU A 59 39.03 -16.21 2.19
CA LEU A 59 39.15 -14.84 2.69
C LEU A 59 38.48 -14.66 4.05
N LEU A 60 37.37 -15.37 4.29
CA LEU A 60 36.68 -15.37 5.57
C LEU A 60 37.50 -16.09 6.68
N GLU A 61 38.10 -17.22 6.35
CA GLU A 61 38.99 -17.97 7.24
C GLU A 61 40.30 -17.22 7.50
N ALA A 62 40.73 -16.37 6.57
CA ALA A 62 41.89 -15.51 6.75
C ALA A 62 41.65 -14.26 7.62
N VAL A 63 40.42 -14.04 8.12
CA VAL A 63 40.12 -12.99 9.09
C VAL A 63 40.67 -13.37 10.43
N GLU A 64 41.47 -12.52 11.00
CA GLU A 64 42.17 -12.79 12.25
C GLU A 64 41.18 -12.92 13.44
N GLN A 65 41.50 -13.86 14.33
CA GLN A 65 40.61 -14.20 15.45
C GLN A 65 40.34 -13.01 16.41
N ALA A 66 41.22 -12.02 16.43
CA ALA A 66 41.05 -10.82 17.21
C ALA A 66 39.79 -10.02 16.87
N TYR A 67 39.32 -10.08 15.61
CA TYR A 67 38.09 -9.43 15.17
C TYR A 67 36.80 -10.14 15.62
N TYR A 68 36.91 -11.37 16.11
CA TYR A 68 35.76 -12.12 16.64
C TYR A 68 35.63 -12.00 18.16
N GLY A 69 36.56 -11.28 18.81
CA GLY A 69 36.50 -11.05 20.23
C GLY A 69 35.32 -10.17 20.63
N THR A 70 34.69 -10.49 21.76
CA THR A 70 33.57 -9.71 22.33
C THR A 70 34.04 -8.63 23.31
N ASP A 71 35.31 -8.30 23.32
CA ASP A 71 35.89 -7.31 24.22
C ASP A 71 35.44 -5.90 23.81
N VAL A 72 34.73 -5.24 24.71
CA VAL A 72 34.15 -3.89 24.49
C VAL A 72 35.26 -2.84 24.23
N ASN A 73 36.49 -3.12 24.63
CA ASN A 73 37.64 -2.21 24.49
C ASN A 73 38.53 -2.51 23.27
N PHE A 74 38.14 -3.45 22.41
CA PHE A 74 38.89 -3.75 21.20
C PHE A 74 38.76 -2.63 20.19
N ASP A 75 39.86 -1.92 19.91
CA ASP A 75 39.93 -0.90 18.88
C ASP A 75 40.56 -1.48 17.60
N PRO A 76 39.79 -1.76 16.55
CA PRO A 76 40.30 -2.32 15.30
C PRO A 76 41.34 -1.41 14.62
N LEU A 77 41.13 -0.10 14.72
CA LEU A 77 42.04 0.86 14.11
C LEU A 77 43.43 0.83 14.74
N ARG A 78 43.48 0.83 16.06
CA ARG A 78 44.70 0.73 16.82
C ARG A 78 45.40 -0.61 16.60
N TYR A 79 44.61 -1.68 16.46
CA TYR A 79 45.13 -3.02 16.20
C TYR A 79 45.80 -3.11 14.80
N GLU A 80 45.23 -2.54 13.79
CA GLU A 80 45.84 -2.53 12.45
C GLU A 80 46.99 -1.56 12.29
N LEU A 81 46.94 -0.42 12.98
CA LEU A 81 48.07 0.52 13.01
C LEU A 81 49.32 -0.05 13.66
N ASN A 82 49.17 -0.84 14.72
CA ASN A 82 50.28 -1.47 15.38
C ASN A 82 51.00 -2.56 14.54
N LYS A 83 50.38 -3.03 13.45
CA LYS A 83 50.97 -3.98 12.52
C LYS A 83 51.72 -3.35 11.35
N LEU A 84 51.60 -2.04 11.22
CA LEU A 84 52.35 -1.34 10.18
C LEU A 84 53.80 -1.19 10.61
N SER A 85 54.71 -1.39 9.67
CA SER A 85 56.12 -1.18 9.96
C SER A 85 56.41 0.29 10.29
N PRO A 86 57.36 0.56 11.17
CA PRO A 86 57.68 1.93 11.58
C PRO A 86 58.13 2.83 10.41
N THR A 87 58.50 2.21 9.30
CA THR A 87 58.77 2.93 8.04
C THR A 87 57.58 2.80 7.13
N LEU A 88 56.73 3.81 7.11
CA LEU A 88 55.52 3.88 6.31
C LEU A 88 55.79 3.72 4.81
N ASN A 89 55.56 2.52 4.32
CA ASN A 89 55.68 2.24 2.87
C ASN A 89 54.31 2.28 2.23
N SER A 90 54.13 3.26 1.33
CA SER A 90 52.81 3.49 0.67
C SER A 90 52.24 2.26 -0.01
N LYS A 91 53.11 1.43 -0.61
CA LYS A 91 52.70 0.18 -1.27
C LYS A 91 52.16 -0.87 -0.31
N GLU A 92 52.75 -0.95 0.86
CA GLU A 92 52.35 -1.90 1.92
C GLU A 92 50.99 -1.49 2.52
N ILE A 93 50.80 -0.21 2.74
CA ILE A 93 49.52 0.35 3.21
C ILE A 93 48.44 0.07 2.18
N GLU A 94 48.71 0.29 0.89
CA GLU A 94 47.74 0.06 -0.18
C GLU A 94 47.37 -1.41 -0.34
N GLN A 95 48.35 -2.32 -0.22
CA GLN A 95 48.07 -3.76 -0.25
C GLN A 95 47.24 -4.21 0.96
N ARG A 96 47.55 -3.66 2.11
CA ARG A 96 46.82 -3.98 3.33
C ARG A 96 45.43 -3.44 3.31
N TYR A 97 45.27 -2.21 2.82
CA TYR A 97 43.95 -1.62 2.60
C TYR A 97 43.09 -2.44 1.62
N LYS A 98 43.67 -2.88 0.51
CA LYS A 98 42.97 -3.74 -0.46
C LYS A 98 42.53 -5.06 0.18
N ARG A 99 43.42 -5.68 1.01
CA ARG A 99 43.09 -6.93 1.69
C ARG A 99 41.98 -6.74 2.72
N LEU A 100 42.07 -5.73 3.56
CA LEU A 100 41.02 -5.41 4.54
C LEU A 100 39.69 -5.08 3.88
N LYS A 101 39.72 -4.35 2.78
CA LYS A 101 38.51 -4.05 1.98
C LYS A 101 37.87 -5.32 1.44
N GLN A 102 38.66 -6.21 0.86
CA GLN A 102 38.16 -7.49 0.36
C GLN A 102 37.56 -8.36 1.48
N GLN A 103 38.23 -8.43 2.63
CA GLN A 103 37.73 -9.14 3.80
C GLN A 103 36.41 -8.52 4.32
N HIS A 104 36.35 -7.20 4.41
CA HIS A 104 35.15 -6.47 4.81
C HIS A 104 33.97 -6.76 3.85
N ASP A 105 34.23 -6.75 2.54
CA ASP A 105 33.18 -7.00 1.55
C ASP A 105 32.66 -8.44 1.63
N VAL A 106 33.54 -9.41 1.87
CA VAL A 106 33.17 -10.83 2.04
C VAL A 106 32.41 -11.04 3.36
N VAL A 107 32.89 -10.43 4.45
CA VAL A 107 32.19 -10.48 5.75
C VAL A 107 30.81 -9.85 5.63
N SER A 108 30.71 -8.67 5.01
CA SER A 108 29.44 -7.97 4.80
C SER A 108 28.45 -8.81 3.98
N LYS A 109 28.90 -9.43 2.89
CA LYS A 109 28.08 -10.34 2.09
C LYS A 109 27.64 -11.56 2.89
N THR A 110 28.53 -12.10 3.72
CA THR A 110 28.23 -13.29 4.54
C THR A 110 27.25 -12.97 5.64
N VAL A 111 27.42 -11.82 6.32
CA VAL A 111 26.48 -11.32 7.33
C VAL A 111 25.11 -11.07 6.72
N LEU A 112 25.05 -10.41 5.56
CA LEU A 112 23.78 -10.19 4.85
C LEU A 112 23.10 -11.52 4.51
N ARG A 113 23.86 -12.51 4.02
CA ARG A 113 23.35 -13.84 3.69
C ARG A 113 22.82 -14.58 4.94
N LEU A 114 23.53 -14.47 6.07
CA LEU A 114 23.09 -15.03 7.35
C LEU A 114 21.83 -14.33 7.89
N ILE A 115 21.76 -13.01 7.77
CA ILE A 115 20.58 -12.23 8.15
C ILE A 115 19.38 -12.67 7.31
N LEU A 116 19.53 -12.74 5.98
CA LEU A 116 18.46 -13.18 5.08
C LEU A 116 18.03 -14.61 5.37
N ARG A 117 18.98 -15.53 5.64
CA ARG A 117 18.67 -16.93 5.99
C ARG A 117 17.91 -17.04 7.32
N LYS A 118 18.27 -16.21 8.31
CA LYS A 118 17.63 -16.23 9.62
C LYS A 118 16.39 -15.33 9.73
N GLN A 119 16.17 -14.48 8.73
CA GLN A 119 15.05 -13.53 8.73
C GLN A 119 13.70 -14.23 8.94
N ASN A 120 13.46 -15.31 8.19
CA ASN A 120 12.20 -16.06 8.31
C ASN A 120 12.06 -16.76 9.67
N ALA A 121 13.18 -17.29 10.20
CA ALA A 121 13.17 -17.91 11.52
C ALA A 121 12.92 -16.86 12.63
N CYS A 122 13.62 -15.71 12.57
CA CYS A 122 13.39 -14.61 13.51
C CYS A 122 11.95 -14.07 13.41
N LYS A 123 11.44 -13.96 12.18
CA LYS A 123 10.04 -13.52 11.97
C LYS A 123 9.06 -14.51 12.58
N GLY A 124 9.28 -15.82 12.35
CA GLY A 124 8.45 -16.88 12.93
C GLY A 124 8.51 -16.91 14.47
N GLU A 125 9.69 -16.70 15.06
CA GLU A 125 9.80 -16.61 16.52
C GLU A 125 9.17 -15.32 17.08
N PHE A 126 9.29 -14.21 16.34
CA PHE A 126 8.64 -12.97 16.74
C PHE A 126 7.10 -13.08 16.67
N GLU A 127 6.59 -13.74 15.63
CA GLU A 127 5.15 -14.04 15.51
C GLU A 127 4.66 -14.94 16.65
N LYS A 128 5.46 -15.93 17.06
CA LYS A 128 5.15 -16.76 18.24
C LYS A 128 5.10 -15.94 19.52
N VAL A 129 6.05 -15.00 19.70
CA VAL A 129 6.05 -14.09 20.87
C VAL A 129 4.81 -13.20 20.88
N LEU A 130 4.44 -12.65 19.72
CA LEU A 130 3.21 -11.85 19.60
C LEU A 130 1.95 -12.68 19.85
N MET A 131 1.93 -13.93 19.36
CA MET A 131 0.86 -14.88 19.66
C MET A 131 0.77 -15.19 21.16
N LEU A 132 1.93 -15.44 21.80
CA LEU A 132 2.01 -15.69 23.23
C LEU A 132 1.56 -14.45 24.02
N GLN A 133 2.00 -13.26 23.62
CA GLN A 133 1.58 -12.02 24.25
C GLN A 133 0.06 -11.85 24.20
N LYS A 134 -0.53 -12.12 23.01
CA LYS A 134 -1.98 -12.08 22.84
C LYS A 134 -2.68 -13.11 23.72
N GLN A 135 -2.20 -14.35 23.71
CA GLN A 135 -2.77 -15.42 24.55
C GLN A 135 -2.67 -15.09 26.03
N LEU A 136 -1.54 -14.52 26.48
CA LEU A 136 -1.40 -14.05 27.88
C LEU A 136 -2.36 -12.92 28.20
N GLN A 137 -2.56 -11.99 27.26
CA GLN A 137 -3.53 -10.90 27.45
C GLN A 137 -4.95 -11.43 27.54
N ASP A 138 -5.29 -12.40 26.70
CA ASP A 138 -6.60 -13.07 26.73
C ASP A 138 -6.79 -13.84 28.03
N MET A 139 -5.75 -14.54 28.50
CA MET A 139 -5.77 -15.22 29.81
C MET A 139 -5.94 -14.24 30.97
N ILE A 140 -5.23 -13.09 30.93
CA ILE A 140 -5.39 -12.04 31.94
C ILE A 140 -6.83 -11.52 31.94
N ASN A 141 -7.42 -11.32 30.77
CA ASN A 141 -8.80 -10.86 30.65
C ASN A 141 -9.78 -11.91 31.21
N ILE A 142 -9.60 -13.18 30.85
CA ILE A 142 -10.41 -14.29 31.40
C ILE A 142 -10.29 -14.37 32.91
N CYS A 143 -9.06 -14.29 33.43
CA CYS A 143 -8.84 -14.30 34.86
C CYS A 143 -9.45 -13.09 35.57
N ARG A 144 -9.42 -11.90 34.92
CA ARG A 144 -10.03 -10.67 35.44
C ARG A 144 -11.55 -10.81 35.49
N VAL A 145 -12.15 -11.29 34.37
CA VAL A 145 -13.59 -11.56 34.31
C VAL A 145 -13.97 -12.62 35.35
N GLY A 146 -13.27 -13.74 35.38
CA GLY A 146 -13.53 -14.79 36.37
C GLY A 146 -13.44 -14.32 37.84
N ARG A 147 -12.46 -13.44 38.14
CA ARG A 147 -12.32 -12.84 39.45
C ARG A 147 -13.49 -11.90 39.78
N THR A 148 -13.91 -11.09 38.80
CA THR A 148 -15.08 -10.21 38.99
C THR A 148 -16.36 -11.04 39.22
N ASP A 149 -16.56 -12.08 38.42
CA ASP A 149 -17.74 -12.95 38.54
C ASP A 149 -17.76 -13.69 39.88
N LEU A 150 -16.58 -14.18 40.33
CA LEU A 150 -16.47 -14.81 41.66
C LEU A 150 -16.69 -13.82 42.79
N LEU A 151 -16.26 -12.57 42.65
CA LEU A 151 -16.54 -11.53 43.67
C LEU A 151 -18.02 -11.19 43.69
N VAL A 152 -18.65 -11.08 42.52
CA VAL A 152 -20.10 -10.85 42.41
C VAL A 152 -20.87 -12.04 43.00
N ALA A 153 -20.53 -13.27 42.62
CA ALA A 153 -21.15 -14.46 43.17
C ALA A 153 -20.98 -14.56 44.69
N LYS A 154 -19.76 -14.30 45.19
CA LYS A 154 -19.50 -14.28 46.63
C LYS A 154 -20.34 -13.22 47.35
N SER A 155 -20.45 -11.99 46.77
CA SER A 155 -21.24 -10.94 47.37
C SER A 155 -22.75 -11.27 47.33
N GLN A 156 -23.23 -11.80 46.20
CA GLN A 156 -24.63 -12.25 46.07
C GLN A 156 -24.99 -13.35 47.09
N PHE A 157 -24.14 -14.34 47.31
CA PHE A 157 -24.37 -15.38 48.29
C PHE A 157 -24.44 -14.85 49.71
N THR A 158 -23.50 -13.95 50.05
CA THR A 158 -23.52 -13.35 51.41
C THR A 158 -24.67 -12.37 51.60
N THR A 159 -24.98 -11.55 50.59
CA THR A 159 -26.08 -10.57 50.68
C THR A 159 -27.46 -11.23 50.64
N THR A 160 -27.69 -12.26 49.76
CA THR A 160 -28.95 -12.95 49.71
C THR A 160 -29.22 -13.74 51.01
N GLY A 161 -28.19 -14.47 51.48
CA GLY A 161 -28.31 -15.24 52.73
C GLY A 161 -28.59 -14.33 53.96
N LEU A 162 -27.81 -13.24 54.07
CA LEU A 162 -27.99 -12.27 55.15
C LEU A 162 -29.24 -11.42 54.97
N GLY A 163 -29.56 -11.03 53.73
CA GLY A 163 -30.78 -10.27 53.42
C GLY A 163 -32.06 -11.07 53.70
N VAL A 164 -32.10 -12.34 53.33
CA VAL A 164 -33.24 -13.23 53.62
C VAL A 164 -33.39 -13.45 55.11
N LEU A 165 -32.28 -13.68 55.84
CA LEU A 165 -32.31 -13.84 57.29
C LEU A 165 -32.74 -12.55 58.00
N ALA A 166 -32.27 -11.41 57.55
CA ALA A 166 -32.68 -10.12 58.07
C ALA A 166 -34.17 -9.81 57.79
N ASN A 167 -34.64 -10.10 56.60
CA ASN A 167 -36.05 -9.90 56.25
C ASN A 167 -36.98 -10.87 56.98
N TYR A 168 -36.59 -12.12 57.16
CA TYR A 168 -37.36 -13.09 57.96
C TYR A 168 -37.45 -12.70 59.44
N ARG A 169 -36.29 -12.33 60.01
CA ARG A 169 -36.29 -11.83 61.40
C ARG A 169 -37.05 -10.52 61.60
N LYS A 170 -36.94 -9.62 60.64
CA LYS A 170 -37.71 -8.34 60.66
C LYS A 170 -39.23 -8.64 60.51
N ARG A 171 -39.62 -9.56 59.67
CA ARG A 171 -41.02 -9.93 59.49
C ARG A 171 -41.61 -10.62 60.72
N LEU A 172 -40.84 -11.38 61.49
CA LEU A 172 -41.25 -12.05 62.72
C LEU A 172 -41.33 -11.11 63.90
N VAL A 173 -40.47 -10.09 64.00
CA VAL A 173 -40.37 -9.22 65.20
C VAL A 173 -41.28 -8.02 65.13
N VAL A 174 -41.74 -7.67 63.92
CA VAL A 174 -42.32 -6.32 63.74
C VAL A 174 -43.80 -6.38 63.36
N GLN A 175 -44.49 -7.57 63.48
CA GLN A 175 -45.85 -7.69 62.98
C GLN A 175 -46.87 -6.92 63.79
N GLU A 176 -46.60 -6.49 65.02
CA GLU A 176 -47.64 -5.88 65.80
C GLU A 176 -47.29 -4.55 66.47
N LEU A 177 -46.08 -4.16 66.66
CA LEU A 177 -45.80 -3.03 67.59
C LEU A 177 -45.28 -1.75 66.95
N LEU A 178 -44.94 -1.68 65.78
CA LEU A 178 -44.27 -0.48 65.31
C LEU A 178 -44.24 -0.36 63.73
N SER A 179 -45.41 -0.27 63.10
CA SER A 179 -45.43 -0.08 61.63
C SER A 179 -44.65 1.21 61.23
N ASN A 180 -44.71 2.26 61.96
CA ASN A 180 -43.99 3.48 61.61
C ASN A 180 -42.52 3.43 62.00
N LEU A 181 -42.14 2.86 63.14
CA LEU A 181 -40.74 2.72 63.58
C LEU A 181 -40.04 1.62 62.82
N SER A 182 -40.74 0.58 62.35
CA SER A 182 -40.20 -0.44 61.52
C SER A 182 -39.89 0.09 60.08
N THR A 183 -40.77 0.93 59.53
CA THR A 183 -40.52 1.58 58.25
C THR A 183 -39.34 2.58 58.31
N ILE A 184 -39.26 3.37 59.43
CA ILE A 184 -38.12 4.26 59.66
C ILE A 184 -36.80 3.46 59.80
N LYS A 185 -36.87 2.33 60.53
CA LYS A 185 -35.72 1.46 60.72
C LYS A 185 -35.36 0.73 59.47
N THR A 186 -36.32 0.29 58.66
CA THR A 186 -36.05 -0.30 57.35
C THR A 186 -35.49 0.74 56.40
N LEU A 187 -35.97 1.93 56.38
CA LEU A 187 -35.41 3.05 55.57
C LEU A 187 -33.97 3.37 55.98
N GLN A 188 -33.63 3.28 57.26
CA GLN A 188 -32.23 3.50 57.68
C GLN A 188 -31.33 2.32 57.31
N GLN A 189 -31.82 1.11 57.31
CA GLN A 189 -31.05 -0.06 56.90
C GLN A 189 -30.94 -0.24 55.38
N THR A 190 -31.78 0.45 54.61
CA THR A 190 -31.68 0.46 53.15
C THR A 190 -30.44 1.23 52.63
N GLU A 191 -29.87 2.13 53.46
CA GLU A 191 -28.61 2.82 53.13
C GLU A 191 -27.45 1.79 52.93
N ASP A 192 -27.35 0.82 53.90
CA ASP A 192 -26.33 -0.23 53.81
C ASP A 192 -26.55 -1.17 52.62
N HIS A 193 -27.77 -1.57 52.37
CA HIS A 193 -28.12 -2.43 51.26
C HIS A 193 -27.95 -1.74 49.88
N LEU A 194 -28.20 -0.43 49.89
CA LEU A 194 -27.93 0.40 48.71
C LEU A 194 -26.44 0.41 48.32
N GLN A 195 -25.57 0.52 49.33
CA GLN A 195 -24.13 0.47 49.09
C GLN A 195 -23.65 -0.92 48.61
N GLU A 196 -24.26 -1.99 49.10
CA GLU A 196 -23.97 -3.33 48.63
C GLU A 196 -24.39 -3.49 47.18
N LEU A 197 -25.61 -3.07 46.80
CA LEU A 197 -26.08 -3.10 45.40
C LEU A 197 -25.21 -2.26 44.45
N LEU A 198 -24.70 -1.13 44.93
CA LEU A 198 -23.77 -0.30 44.16
C LEU A 198 -22.41 -0.98 43.98
N ASN A 199 -21.90 -1.63 45.03
CA ASN A 199 -20.66 -2.38 44.96
C ASN A 199 -20.74 -3.61 44.02
N GLU A 200 -21.92 -4.22 43.93
CA GLU A 200 -22.21 -5.33 43.02
C GLU A 200 -22.38 -4.87 41.55
N GLY A 201 -22.49 -3.57 41.31
CA GLY A 201 -22.77 -3.04 39.98
C GLY A 201 -24.21 -3.21 39.50
N ASN A 202 -25.14 -3.55 40.42
CA ASN A 202 -26.57 -3.68 40.13
C ASN A 202 -27.28 -2.32 40.22
N TYR A 203 -26.95 -1.43 39.33
CA TYR A 203 -27.49 -0.06 39.31
C TYR A 203 -29.01 -0.01 39.19
N PRO A 204 -29.71 -0.82 38.38
CA PRO A 204 -31.17 -0.79 38.30
C PRO A 204 -31.84 -1.14 39.64
N GLY A 205 -31.28 -2.12 40.36
CA GLY A 205 -31.75 -2.49 41.70
C GLY A 205 -31.53 -1.37 42.70
N ALA A 206 -30.37 -0.76 42.69
CA ALA A 206 -30.05 0.37 43.58
C ALA A 206 -30.97 1.57 43.35
N ILE A 207 -31.16 1.98 42.11
CA ILE A 207 -32.04 3.12 41.77
C ILE A 207 -33.49 2.82 42.06
N SER A 208 -33.98 1.58 41.76
CA SER A 208 -35.36 1.19 42.15
C SER A 208 -35.57 1.33 43.65
N LEU A 209 -34.60 0.86 44.41
CA LEU A 209 -34.63 0.94 45.87
C LEU A 209 -34.58 2.39 46.36
N VAL A 210 -33.73 3.25 45.78
CA VAL A 210 -33.70 4.69 46.12
C VAL A 210 -35.02 5.36 45.85
N LEU A 211 -35.63 5.11 44.68
CA LEU A 211 -36.93 5.71 44.32
C LEU A 211 -38.07 5.21 45.23
N GLU A 212 -38.06 3.93 45.60
CA GLU A 212 -38.98 3.38 46.57
C GLU A 212 -38.79 4.00 47.94
N CYS A 213 -37.52 4.17 48.37
CA CYS A 213 -37.22 4.81 49.65
C CYS A 213 -37.60 6.30 49.65
N GLN A 214 -37.36 7.03 48.56
CA GLN A 214 -37.80 8.43 48.41
C GLN A 214 -39.32 8.55 48.48
N SER A 215 -40.05 7.64 47.81
CA SER A 215 -41.54 7.63 47.86
C SER A 215 -42.06 7.35 49.25
N ALA A 216 -41.38 6.43 49.97
CA ALA A 216 -41.73 6.15 51.39
C ALA A 216 -41.33 7.29 52.34
N ALA A 217 -40.21 7.95 52.11
CA ALA A 217 -39.71 9.08 52.89
C ALA A 217 -40.62 10.30 52.80
N ILE A 218 -41.31 10.52 51.68
CA ILE A 218 -42.28 11.59 51.50
C ILE A 218 -43.46 11.47 52.56
N THR A 219 -43.85 10.22 52.86
CA THR A 219 -44.92 9.94 53.80
C THR A 219 -44.54 10.26 55.24
N TYR A 220 -43.24 10.20 55.58
CA TYR A 220 -42.67 10.37 56.90
C TYR A 220 -41.83 11.65 57.08
N LYS A 221 -41.96 12.62 56.21
CA LYS A 221 -41.17 13.85 56.11
C LYS A 221 -41.08 14.67 57.40
N HIS A 222 -41.99 14.44 58.37
CA HIS A 222 -42.04 15.17 59.66
C HIS A 222 -40.91 14.75 60.62
N PHE A 223 -40.16 13.67 60.36
CA PHE A 223 -39.11 13.22 61.27
C PHE A 223 -37.72 13.71 60.73
N ASN A 224 -36.95 14.37 61.65
CA ASN A 224 -35.63 14.92 61.28
C ASN A 224 -34.68 13.87 60.74
N CYS A 225 -34.76 12.61 61.23
CA CYS A 225 -33.92 11.51 60.71
C CYS A 225 -34.24 11.15 59.24
N ILE A 226 -35.49 11.35 58.82
CA ILE A 226 -35.89 11.08 57.42
C ILE A 226 -35.46 12.21 56.50
N ALA A 227 -35.48 13.48 57.03
CA ALA A 227 -34.93 14.60 56.22
C ALA A 227 -33.45 14.44 55.95
N VAL A 228 -32.65 13.99 56.92
CA VAL A 228 -31.24 13.66 56.73
C VAL A 228 -31.04 12.47 55.78
N LEU A 229 -31.93 11.47 55.84
CA LEU A 229 -31.90 10.33 54.94
C LEU A 229 -32.26 10.74 53.50
N GLU A 230 -33.24 11.65 53.31
CA GLU A 230 -33.60 12.17 52.00
C GLU A 230 -32.43 12.88 51.32
N GLU A 231 -31.68 13.69 52.09
CA GLU A 231 -30.45 14.36 51.60
C GLU A 231 -29.39 13.34 51.20
N LYS A 232 -29.12 12.34 52.06
CA LYS A 232 -28.17 11.27 51.74
C LYS A 232 -28.57 10.42 50.52
N LEU A 233 -29.85 10.09 50.39
CA LEU A 233 -30.37 9.34 49.25
C LEU A 233 -30.23 10.14 47.96
N GLN A 234 -30.37 11.45 48.02
CA GLN A 234 -30.11 12.33 46.88
C GLN A 234 -28.63 12.36 46.48
N ASP A 235 -27.73 12.46 47.48
CA ASP A 235 -26.28 12.42 47.25
C ASP A 235 -25.85 11.08 46.62
N VAL A 236 -26.40 9.97 47.13
CA VAL A 236 -26.13 8.63 46.55
C VAL A 236 -26.69 8.51 45.14
N LEU A 237 -27.86 9.11 44.85
CA LEU A 237 -28.41 9.10 43.48
C LEU A 237 -27.50 9.87 42.51
N GLU A 238 -27.01 11.04 42.92
CA GLU A 238 -26.05 11.82 42.11
C GLU A 238 -24.73 11.09 41.93
N GLN A 239 -24.20 10.45 42.96
CA GLN A 239 -23.00 9.61 42.84
C GLN A 239 -23.20 8.42 41.86
N THR A 240 -24.39 7.77 41.95
CA THR A 240 -24.74 6.66 41.08
C THR A 240 -24.86 7.13 39.62
N GLU A 241 -25.40 8.31 39.36
CA GLU A 241 -25.45 8.92 38.05
C GLU A 241 -24.03 9.18 37.50
N GLU A 242 -23.10 9.67 38.32
CA GLU A 242 -21.70 9.86 37.92
C GLU A 242 -21.00 8.51 37.59
N GLU A 243 -21.24 7.48 38.39
CA GLU A 243 -20.72 6.14 38.13
C GLU A 243 -21.30 5.52 36.85
N LEU A 244 -22.61 5.69 36.61
CA LEU A 244 -23.24 5.27 35.36
C LEU A 244 -22.65 5.97 34.15
N ASP A 245 -22.34 7.25 34.24
CA ASP A 245 -21.68 8.01 33.17
C ASP A 245 -20.26 7.50 32.88
N VAL A 246 -19.50 7.17 33.92
CA VAL A 246 -18.17 6.56 33.80
C VAL A 246 -18.28 5.19 33.15
N MET A 247 -19.23 4.36 33.55
CA MET A 247 -19.44 3.04 32.97
C MET A 247 -19.90 3.15 31.52
N LEU A 248 -20.80 4.07 31.19
CA LEU A 248 -21.21 4.36 29.81
C LEU A 248 -20.06 4.81 28.94
N SER A 249 -19.15 5.60 29.47
CA SER A 249 -17.91 5.99 28.77
C SER A 249 -17.00 4.80 28.47
N LYS A 250 -16.89 3.84 29.40
CA LYS A 250 -16.10 2.61 29.20
C LYS A 250 -16.67 1.72 28.09
N MET A 251 -17.99 1.71 27.91
CA MET A 251 -18.66 0.93 26.86
C MET A 251 -18.24 1.34 25.45
N CYS A 252 -17.73 2.56 25.28
CA CYS A 252 -17.25 3.03 23.98
C CYS A 252 -16.01 2.27 23.47
N THR A 253 -15.20 1.73 24.37
CA THR A 253 -13.99 0.99 24.02
C THR A 253 -14.14 -0.52 24.16
N GLN A 254 -14.96 -0.96 25.11
CA GLN A 254 -15.20 -2.38 25.38
C GLN A 254 -16.69 -2.57 25.66
N PHE A 255 -17.43 -2.97 24.67
CA PHE A 255 -18.84 -3.22 24.81
C PHE A 255 -19.09 -4.57 25.49
N ASP A 256 -19.80 -4.54 26.62
CA ASP A 256 -20.37 -5.70 27.27
C ASP A 256 -21.91 -5.58 27.30
N MET A 257 -22.56 -6.59 26.73
CA MET A 257 -24.00 -6.63 26.56
C MET A 257 -24.73 -6.63 27.90
N THR A 258 -24.19 -7.31 28.91
CA THR A 258 -24.79 -7.46 30.23
C THR A 258 -24.73 -6.16 30.99
N THR A 259 -23.58 -5.53 31.04
CA THR A 259 -23.37 -4.23 31.69
C THR A 259 -24.17 -3.14 30.97
N TYR A 260 -24.20 -3.13 29.64
CA TYR A 260 -24.98 -2.17 28.89
C TYR A 260 -26.49 -2.30 29.17
N SER A 261 -27.00 -3.52 29.28
CA SER A 261 -28.40 -3.78 29.65
C SER A 261 -28.74 -3.25 31.04
N SER A 262 -27.82 -3.43 32.01
CA SER A 262 -27.94 -2.88 33.37
C SER A 262 -27.99 -1.36 33.36
N ILE A 263 -27.04 -0.71 32.66
CA ILE A 263 -26.98 0.75 32.51
C ILE A 263 -28.27 1.31 31.90
N GLN A 264 -28.75 0.69 30.81
CA GLN A 264 -29.99 1.11 30.16
C GLN A 264 -31.22 0.93 31.06
N GLY A 265 -31.25 -0.14 31.88
CA GLY A 265 -32.26 -0.36 32.91
C GLY A 265 -32.25 0.75 33.95
N ALA A 266 -31.08 1.16 34.39
CA ALA A 266 -30.88 2.25 35.35
C ALA A 266 -31.38 3.61 34.82
N TYR A 267 -30.96 4.03 33.64
CA TYR A 267 -31.41 5.27 33.00
C TYR A 267 -32.91 5.29 32.68
N LYS A 268 -33.49 4.12 32.41
CA LYS A 268 -34.94 3.99 32.23
C LYS A 268 -35.70 4.28 33.52
N LEU A 269 -35.20 3.78 34.64
CA LEU A 269 -35.82 4.06 35.99
C LEU A 269 -35.67 5.53 36.38
N LEU A 270 -34.55 6.16 36.04
CA LEU A 270 -34.31 7.58 36.23
C LEU A 270 -35.13 8.48 35.28
N GLY A 271 -35.76 7.93 34.24
CA GLY A 271 -36.47 8.72 33.22
C GLY A 271 -35.55 9.56 32.32
N LYS A 272 -34.22 9.33 32.38
CA LYS A 272 -33.18 10.12 31.68
C LYS A 272 -32.62 9.43 30.43
N MET A 273 -33.43 8.61 29.73
CA MET A 273 -33.00 7.84 28.55
C MET A 273 -32.47 8.71 27.41
N GLN A 274 -33.05 9.90 27.20
CA GLN A 274 -32.61 10.82 26.14
C GLN A 274 -31.22 11.39 26.47
N THR A 275 -31.03 11.82 27.72
CA THR A 275 -29.74 12.33 28.20
C THR A 275 -28.65 11.27 28.09
N ALA A 276 -28.95 10.02 28.48
CA ALA A 276 -28.02 8.92 28.33
C ALA A 276 -27.57 8.68 26.86
N MET A 277 -28.50 8.81 25.90
CA MET A 277 -28.18 8.68 24.50
C MET A 277 -27.33 9.86 23.99
N ASP A 278 -27.59 11.06 24.45
CA ASP A 278 -26.80 12.24 24.10
C ASP A 278 -25.38 12.16 24.67
N GLN A 279 -25.27 11.72 25.94
CA GLN A 279 -23.97 11.48 26.59
C GLN A 279 -23.20 10.35 25.91
N LEU A 280 -23.85 9.26 25.54
CA LEU A 280 -23.23 8.14 24.81
C LEU A 280 -22.57 8.62 23.53
N HIS A 281 -23.26 9.44 22.73
CA HIS A 281 -22.70 10.00 21.50
C HIS A 281 -21.50 10.92 21.77
N MET A 282 -21.56 11.74 22.83
CA MET A 282 -20.42 12.56 23.26
C MET A 282 -19.22 11.69 23.63
N TYR A 283 -19.44 10.60 24.38
CA TYR A 283 -18.38 9.70 24.80
C TYR A 283 -17.75 8.97 23.61
N PHE A 284 -18.56 8.52 22.64
CA PHE A 284 -18.03 7.92 21.42
C PHE A 284 -17.20 8.90 20.60
N THR A 285 -17.66 10.13 20.41
CA THR A 285 -16.88 11.18 19.73
C THR A 285 -15.57 11.47 20.48
N ALA A 286 -15.62 11.60 21.81
CA ALA A 286 -14.44 11.79 22.64
C ALA A 286 -13.49 10.58 22.57
N ALA A 287 -14.02 9.36 22.58
CA ALA A 287 -13.25 8.14 22.46
C ALA A 287 -12.51 8.08 21.12
N ILE A 288 -13.15 8.41 20.00
CA ILE A 288 -12.53 8.49 18.68
C ILE A 288 -11.37 9.48 18.69
N HIS A 289 -11.58 10.68 19.25
CA HIS A 289 -10.54 11.70 19.32
C HIS A 289 -9.33 11.25 20.15
N ASN A 290 -9.61 10.72 21.35
CA ASN A 290 -8.56 10.31 22.29
C ASN A 290 -7.79 9.09 21.78
N THR A 291 -8.49 8.12 21.20
CA THR A 291 -7.89 6.89 20.68
C THR A 291 -7.08 7.16 19.43
N ALA A 292 -7.58 8.00 18.52
CA ALA A 292 -6.84 8.42 17.34
C ALA A 292 -5.56 9.18 17.74
N PHE A 293 -5.66 10.09 18.70
CA PHE A 293 -4.50 10.80 19.23
C PHE A 293 -3.49 9.84 19.86
N ALA A 294 -3.94 8.94 20.70
CA ALA A 294 -3.08 7.97 21.39
C ALA A 294 -2.40 6.99 20.41
N ALA A 295 -3.12 6.56 19.36
CA ALA A 295 -2.57 5.68 18.34
C ALA A 295 -1.41 6.35 17.59
N VAL A 296 -1.61 7.59 17.12
CA VAL A 296 -0.55 8.34 16.42
C VAL A 296 0.59 8.70 17.36
N TYR A 297 0.29 9.09 18.60
CA TYR A 297 1.29 9.48 19.59
C TYR A 297 2.28 8.35 19.92
N ARG A 298 1.84 7.09 19.94
CA ARG A 298 2.72 5.93 20.17
C ARG A 298 3.85 5.81 19.14
N HIS A 299 3.63 6.30 17.94
CA HIS A 299 4.60 6.21 16.85
C HIS A 299 5.47 7.46 16.68
N VAL A 300 5.12 8.54 17.39
CA VAL A 300 5.86 9.81 17.34
C VAL A 300 6.71 9.99 18.59
N SER A 301 7.99 10.27 18.41
CA SER A 301 8.90 10.61 19.51
C SER A 301 8.86 12.12 19.74
N GLY A 302 7.86 12.65 20.47
CA GLY A 302 7.73 14.08 20.64
C GLY A 302 6.81 14.55 21.78
N ASP A 303 6.70 15.86 21.97
CA ASP A 303 5.92 16.51 23.04
C ASP A 303 4.41 16.31 22.89
N MET A 304 3.74 16.01 24.00
CA MET A 304 2.28 15.81 24.12
C MET A 304 1.41 17.04 23.80
N LYS A 305 2.00 18.19 23.54
CA LYS A 305 1.26 19.46 23.39
C LYS A 305 0.86 19.81 21.96
N LYS A 306 1.23 18.99 20.98
CA LYS A 306 0.92 19.28 19.58
C LYS A 306 -0.52 18.88 19.23
N PRO A 307 -1.21 19.67 18.40
CA PRO A 307 -2.53 19.31 17.87
C PRO A 307 -2.40 18.07 16.97
N TYR A 308 -3.49 17.31 16.84
CA TYR A 308 -3.53 16.05 16.08
C TYR A 308 -2.94 16.18 14.66
N LYS A 309 -3.26 17.26 13.95
CA LYS A 309 -2.76 17.53 12.60
C LYS A 309 -1.23 17.63 12.53
N GLU A 310 -0.61 18.33 13.48
CA GLU A 310 0.84 18.46 13.54
C GLU A 310 1.52 17.16 13.98
N LEU A 311 0.83 16.40 14.85
CA LEU A 311 1.28 15.10 15.29
C LEU A 311 1.35 14.12 14.09
N CYS A 312 0.34 14.11 13.24
CA CYS A 312 0.31 13.32 12.02
C CYS A 312 1.49 13.66 11.08
N GLN A 313 1.86 14.93 10.99
CA GLN A 313 3.00 15.38 10.17
C GLN A 313 4.38 15.00 10.76
N SER A 314 4.41 14.66 12.05
CA SER A 314 5.65 14.30 12.74
C SER A 314 5.96 12.79 12.69
N VAL A 315 5.10 11.97 12.08
CA VAL A 315 5.31 10.53 11.92
C VAL A 315 6.39 10.31 10.85
N SER A 316 7.40 9.50 11.15
CA SER A 316 8.42 9.12 10.17
C SER A 316 7.86 8.16 9.13
N ASP A 317 8.41 8.21 7.92
CA ASP A 317 7.96 7.40 6.78
C ASP A 317 7.97 5.90 7.08
N ASP A 318 8.99 5.39 7.78
CA ASP A 318 9.09 3.97 8.16
C ASP A 318 7.99 3.51 9.11
N LYS A 319 7.45 4.43 9.92
CA LYS A 319 6.40 4.14 10.90
C LYS A 319 5.00 4.47 10.40
N PHE A 320 4.89 5.01 9.21
CA PHE A 320 3.60 5.47 8.66
C PHE A 320 2.59 4.33 8.52
N ILE A 321 2.97 3.22 7.87
CA ILE A 321 2.07 2.08 7.66
C ILE A 321 1.70 1.38 8.98
N PRO A 322 2.64 1.05 9.87
CA PRO A 322 2.29 0.50 11.18
C PRO A 322 1.37 1.41 11.98
N CYS A 323 1.60 2.71 11.97
CA CYS A 323 0.74 3.68 12.63
C CYS A 323 -0.67 3.73 12.02
N LEU A 324 -0.78 3.69 10.70
CA LEU A 324 -2.08 3.63 10.00
C LEU A 324 -2.86 2.37 10.38
N ILE A 325 -2.20 1.23 10.43
CA ILE A 325 -2.81 -0.04 10.83
C ILE A 325 -3.30 0.04 12.28
N ASP A 326 -2.47 0.53 13.20
CA ASP A 326 -2.84 0.68 14.61
C ASP A 326 -3.99 1.67 14.79
N LEU A 327 -4.00 2.75 14.02
CA LEU A 327 -5.08 3.71 14.00
C LEU A 327 -6.39 3.07 13.51
N CYS A 328 -6.34 2.34 12.40
CA CYS A 328 -7.51 1.62 11.87
C CYS A 328 -8.03 0.56 12.85
N LYS A 329 -7.14 -0.23 13.48
CA LYS A 329 -7.50 -1.22 14.50
C LYS A 329 -8.20 -0.58 15.70
N SER A 330 -7.62 0.50 16.20
CA SER A 330 -8.14 1.21 17.37
C SER A 330 -9.50 1.84 17.07
N LEU A 331 -9.68 2.40 15.89
CA LEU A 331 -10.98 2.98 15.48
C LEU A 331 -12.02 1.89 15.16
N TRP A 332 -11.60 0.75 14.65
CA TRP A 332 -12.46 -0.41 14.46
C TRP A 332 -13.09 -0.89 15.78
N THR A 333 -12.31 -0.97 16.86
CA THR A 333 -12.86 -1.39 18.17
C THR A 333 -13.97 -0.45 18.66
N ILE A 334 -13.85 0.85 18.42
CA ILE A 334 -14.88 1.83 18.78
C ILE A 334 -16.12 1.68 17.87
N LEU A 335 -15.91 1.53 16.57
CA LEU A 335 -16.99 1.34 15.61
C LEU A 335 -17.78 0.08 15.88
N THR A 336 -17.10 -1.03 16.18
CA THR A 336 -17.74 -2.30 16.53
C THR A 336 -18.52 -2.19 17.84
N SER A 337 -17.99 -1.48 18.85
CA SER A 337 -18.72 -1.21 20.09
C SER A 337 -20.01 -0.45 19.81
N TYR A 338 -19.99 0.57 18.97
CA TYR A 338 -21.19 1.32 18.60
C TYR A 338 -22.17 0.46 17.77
N TYR A 339 -21.68 -0.32 16.84
CA TYR A 339 -22.50 -1.25 16.07
C TYR A 339 -23.22 -2.27 16.98
N LEU A 340 -22.53 -2.79 17.98
CA LEU A 340 -23.14 -3.69 18.98
C LEU A 340 -24.19 -2.99 19.81
N VAL A 341 -24.00 -1.72 20.16
CA VAL A 341 -25.04 -0.90 20.80
C VAL A 341 -26.29 -0.79 19.92
N VAL A 342 -26.14 -0.43 18.66
CA VAL A 342 -27.26 -0.34 17.69
C VAL A 342 -27.97 -1.69 17.56
N ASN A 343 -27.19 -2.76 17.46
CA ASN A 343 -27.73 -4.11 17.31
C ASN A 343 -28.50 -4.58 18.55
N TRP A 344 -28.02 -4.22 19.75
CA TRP A 344 -28.74 -4.48 21.00
C TRP A 344 -30.11 -3.78 21.02
N HIS A 345 -30.17 -2.50 20.64
CA HIS A 345 -31.45 -1.76 20.56
C HIS A 345 -32.39 -2.36 19.51
N ASN A 346 -31.86 -2.81 18.35
CA ASN A 346 -32.66 -3.45 17.32
C ASN A 346 -33.22 -4.83 17.76
N LYS A 347 -32.41 -5.65 18.42
CA LYS A 347 -32.85 -6.94 18.99
C LYS A 347 -33.91 -6.73 20.08
N SER A 348 -33.74 -5.72 20.91
CA SER A 348 -34.75 -5.35 21.96
C SER A 348 -36.11 -4.91 21.37
N LYS A 349 -36.12 -4.45 20.10
CA LYS A 349 -37.36 -4.15 19.35
C LYS A 349 -38.15 -5.38 18.99
N MET A 350 -37.46 -6.45 18.53
CA MET A 350 -38.11 -7.68 18.08
C MET A 350 -38.79 -8.41 19.21
N HIS A 351 -38.22 -8.43 20.42
CA HIS A 351 -38.80 -9.10 21.58
C HIS A 351 -40.05 -8.40 22.18
N LYS A 352 -40.19 -7.09 21.99
CA LYS A 352 -41.27 -6.30 22.57
C LYS A 352 -42.52 -6.15 21.70
N ASN A 353 -42.52 -6.61 20.47
CA ASN A 353 -43.70 -6.55 19.60
C ASN A 353 -44.80 -7.56 19.91
N CYS A 354 -44.58 -8.44 20.91
CA CYS A 354 -45.57 -9.43 21.33
C CYS A 354 -46.57 -8.93 22.44
N ASP A 355 -46.20 -7.84 23.15
CA ASP A 355 -47.06 -7.31 24.24
C ASP A 355 -47.62 -5.91 23.91
N ALA A 356 -48.52 -5.87 22.94
CA ALA A 356 -49.17 -4.61 22.52
C ALA A 356 -50.52 -4.42 23.28
N SER A 357 -50.44 -3.98 24.55
CA SER A 357 -51.62 -3.47 25.22
C SER A 357 -51.26 -2.27 26.12
N LYS A 358 -51.75 -1.11 25.73
CA LYS A 358 -51.61 0.24 26.31
C LYS A 358 -50.27 0.91 26.00
N LYS A 359 -50.26 1.63 24.92
CA LYS A 359 -49.14 2.52 24.47
C LYS A 359 -49.16 3.79 25.31
N ASP A 360 -48.18 3.94 26.18
CA ASP A 360 -47.84 5.26 26.72
C ASP A 360 -47.21 6.05 25.58
N ALA A 361 -47.76 7.18 25.22
CA ALA A 361 -47.32 8.06 24.14
C ALA A 361 -45.84 8.50 24.34
N GLU A 362 -45.47 8.71 25.61
CA GLU A 362 -44.11 9.08 26.02
C GLU A 362 -43.08 7.96 25.74
N ALA A 363 -43.43 6.72 26.04
CA ALA A 363 -42.57 5.58 25.75
C ALA A 363 -42.34 5.40 24.23
N THR A 364 -43.36 5.73 23.43
CA THR A 364 -43.28 5.67 21.96
C THR A 364 -42.40 6.78 21.42
N PHE A 365 -42.52 8.00 21.96
CA PHE A 365 -41.70 9.14 21.59
C PHE A 365 -40.21 8.92 21.92
N ASN A 366 -39.93 8.46 23.15
CA ASN A 366 -38.56 8.13 23.58
C ASN A 366 -37.95 7.06 22.70
N LYS A 367 -38.71 6.07 22.28
CA LYS A 367 -38.25 5.03 21.38
C LYS A 367 -37.89 5.58 19.99
N GLN A 368 -38.75 6.41 19.41
CA GLN A 368 -38.50 7.06 18.13
C GLN A 368 -37.25 7.97 18.20
N TYR A 369 -37.12 8.73 19.29
CA TYR A 369 -35.95 9.57 19.51
C TYR A 369 -34.65 8.76 19.55
N ILE A 370 -34.62 7.66 20.32
CA ILE A 370 -33.45 6.76 20.40
C ILE A 370 -33.11 6.17 19.04
N ASP A 371 -34.09 5.69 18.31
CA ASP A 371 -33.90 5.08 16.99
C ASP A 371 -33.30 6.07 16.01
N GLN A 372 -33.82 7.28 15.93
CA GLN A 372 -33.33 8.34 15.08
C GLN A 372 -31.91 8.80 15.48
N LYS A 373 -31.67 8.88 16.80
CA LYS A 373 -30.34 9.24 17.33
C LYS A 373 -29.28 8.19 16.96
N LEU A 374 -29.60 6.91 17.12
CA LEU A 374 -28.67 5.83 16.80
C LEU A 374 -28.36 5.76 15.31
N GLU A 375 -29.36 5.94 14.45
CA GLU A 375 -29.19 5.94 13.01
C GLU A 375 -28.32 7.13 12.55
N ASN A 376 -28.66 8.34 12.99
CA ASN A 376 -27.85 9.53 12.71
C ASN A 376 -26.47 9.46 13.37
N GLY A 377 -26.37 8.82 14.52
CA GLY A 377 -25.13 8.64 15.26
C GLY A 377 -24.12 7.76 14.54
N MET A 378 -24.58 6.69 13.90
CA MET A 378 -23.70 5.82 13.11
C MET A 378 -23.02 6.59 11.97
N VAL A 379 -23.78 7.38 11.24
CA VAL A 379 -23.26 8.24 10.16
C VAL A 379 -22.26 9.26 10.70
N ARG A 380 -22.56 9.86 11.85
CA ARG A 380 -21.69 10.87 12.47
C ARG A 380 -20.38 10.26 12.98
N ILE A 381 -20.45 9.14 13.67
CA ILE A 381 -19.27 8.41 14.16
C ILE A 381 -18.37 8.00 13.00
N TRP A 382 -18.98 7.48 11.92
CA TRP A 382 -18.24 7.18 10.72
C TRP A 382 -17.56 8.42 10.12
N HIS A 383 -18.29 9.52 10.04
CA HIS A 383 -17.73 10.78 9.56
C HIS A 383 -16.54 11.26 10.41
N ASP A 384 -16.63 11.15 11.75
CA ASP A 384 -15.54 11.51 12.66
C ASP A 384 -14.31 10.61 12.44
N ILE A 385 -14.49 9.31 12.23
CA ILE A 385 -13.45 8.34 11.89
C ILE A 385 -12.82 8.70 10.55
N GLU A 386 -13.64 8.93 9.54
CA GLU A 386 -13.24 9.33 8.19
C GLU A 386 -12.38 10.60 8.22
N MET A 387 -12.80 11.60 8.96
CA MET A 387 -12.04 12.86 9.12
C MET A 387 -10.71 12.66 9.81
N LYS A 388 -10.59 11.77 10.81
CA LYS A 388 -9.32 11.47 11.48
C LYS A 388 -8.33 10.81 10.53
N ILE A 389 -8.77 9.81 9.78
CA ILE A 389 -7.93 9.09 8.84
C ILE A 389 -7.59 9.97 7.63
N SER A 390 -8.55 10.74 7.12
CA SER A 390 -8.27 11.72 6.05
C SER A 390 -7.23 12.75 6.47
N THR A 391 -7.28 13.24 7.71
CA THR A 391 -6.28 14.16 8.25
C THR A 391 -4.91 13.50 8.35
N TYR A 392 -4.86 12.23 8.75
CA TYR A 392 -3.61 11.45 8.80
C TYR A 392 -3.00 11.27 7.41
N LEU A 393 -3.82 10.85 6.44
CA LEU A 393 -3.37 10.64 5.04
C LEU A 393 -2.90 11.92 4.35
N ILE A 394 -3.55 13.06 4.63
CA ILE A 394 -3.15 14.35 4.05
C ILE A 394 -1.94 14.94 4.77
N GLY A 395 -1.71 14.56 6.02
CA GLY A 395 -0.63 15.09 6.85
C GLY A 395 0.77 14.75 6.34
N THR A 396 0.93 13.64 5.64
CA THR A 396 2.21 13.16 5.12
C THR A 396 2.22 13.20 3.60
N ASP A 397 3.35 13.56 3.03
CA ASP A 397 3.55 13.48 1.58
C ASP A 397 3.90 12.05 1.19
N LEU A 398 2.96 11.37 0.53
CA LEU A 398 3.13 9.99 0.08
C LEU A 398 4.00 9.85 -1.18
N THR A 399 4.47 10.94 -1.76
CA THR A 399 5.26 10.91 -3.01
C THR A 399 6.64 10.27 -2.84
N CYS A 400 7.17 10.28 -1.61
CA CYS A 400 8.48 9.71 -1.29
C CYS A 400 8.46 8.20 -1.02
N PHE A 401 7.26 7.61 -0.89
CA PHE A 401 7.13 6.19 -0.56
C PHE A 401 7.44 5.29 -1.78
N PRO A 402 8.03 4.09 -1.54
CA PRO A 402 8.11 3.05 -2.56
C PRO A 402 6.71 2.64 -3.06
N PHE A 403 6.65 2.17 -4.29
CA PHE A 403 5.37 1.77 -4.90
C PHE A 403 4.62 0.70 -4.09
N GLU A 404 5.35 -0.29 -3.57
CA GLU A 404 4.81 -1.39 -2.77
C GLU A 404 4.14 -0.87 -1.49
N HIS A 405 4.79 0.05 -0.78
CA HIS A 405 4.24 0.70 0.41
C HIS A 405 2.98 1.53 0.08
N PHE A 406 3.01 2.22 -1.05
CA PHE A 406 1.85 2.99 -1.49
C PHE A 406 0.64 2.09 -1.78
N VAL A 407 0.85 0.94 -2.43
CA VAL A 407 -0.21 -0.07 -2.66
C VAL A 407 -0.75 -0.63 -1.35
N GLN A 408 0.10 -0.89 -0.36
CA GLN A 408 -0.33 -1.32 0.97
C GLN A 408 -1.22 -0.27 1.65
N ILE A 409 -0.84 1.01 1.59
CA ILE A 409 -1.66 2.10 2.12
C ILE A 409 -3.03 2.11 1.44
N LEU A 410 -3.08 1.97 0.12
CA LEU A 410 -4.33 1.90 -0.62
C LEU A 410 -5.19 0.71 -0.22
N GLY A 411 -4.59 -0.45 -0.03
CA GLY A 411 -5.29 -1.66 0.43
C GLY A 411 -5.94 -1.46 1.81
N ILE A 412 -5.22 -0.83 2.75
CA ILE A 412 -5.75 -0.51 4.08
C ILE A 412 -6.93 0.47 3.98
N VAL A 413 -6.76 1.54 3.17
CA VAL A 413 -7.81 2.56 3.00
C VAL A 413 -9.04 1.99 2.28
N HIS A 414 -8.84 1.13 1.28
CA HIS A 414 -9.94 0.46 0.59
C HIS A 414 -10.75 -0.41 1.54
N ARG A 415 -10.07 -1.25 2.33
CA ARG A 415 -10.70 -2.07 3.36
C ARG A 415 -11.47 -1.24 4.39
N LEU A 416 -10.95 -0.07 4.73
CA LEU A 416 -11.66 0.86 5.60
C LEU A 416 -12.93 1.42 4.93
N MET A 417 -12.88 1.72 3.64
CA MET A 417 -14.08 2.17 2.90
C MET A 417 -15.13 1.07 2.81
N GLU A 418 -14.75 -0.19 2.61
CA GLU A 418 -15.65 -1.35 2.65
C GLU A 418 -16.34 -1.47 4.02
N VAL A 419 -15.58 -1.27 5.11
CA VAL A 419 -16.15 -1.21 6.46
C VAL A 419 -17.21 -0.11 6.58
N GLY A 420 -16.95 1.08 6.03
CA GLY A 420 -17.91 2.18 6.04
C GLY A 420 -19.16 1.92 5.21
N GLU A 421 -19.02 1.26 4.09
CA GLU A 421 -20.13 0.91 3.22
C GLU A 421 -21.02 -0.17 3.84
N GLU A 422 -20.43 -1.25 4.36
CA GLU A 422 -21.18 -2.38 4.93
C GLU A 422 -21.83 -2.04 6.27
N LEU A 423 -21.11 -1.39 7.21
CA LEU A 423 -21.63 -1.10 8.55
C LEU A 423 -22.40 0.22 8.64
N CYS A 424 -22.04 1.22 7.88
CA CYS A 424 -22.59 2.57 7.99
C CYS A 424 -23.37 3.03 6.75
N ALA A 425 -23.44 2.21 5.69
CA ALA A 425 -24.03 2.54 4.39
C ALA A 425 -23.49 3.88 3.81
N SER A 426 -22.25 4.22 4.14
CA SER A 426 -21.60 5.47 3.74
C SER A 426 -20.64 5.23 2.59
N ARG A 427 -20.69 6.07 1.56
CA ARG A 427 -19.75 6.06 0.44
C ARG A 427 -18.38 6.66 0.75
N SER A 428 -18.13 7.10 1.98
CA SER A 428 -16.84 7.66 2.42
C SER A 428 -16.24 8.71 1.48
N GLU A 429 -17.05 9.70 1.07
CA GLU A 429 -16.67 10.68 0.05
C GLU A 429 -15.42 11.51 0.42
N SER A 430 -15.23 11.87 1.69
CA SER A 430 -14.10 12.69 2.12
C SER A 430 -12.81 11.89 2.04
N LEU A 431 -12.87 10.61 2.41
CA LEU A 431 -11.75 9.68 2.32
C LEU A 431 -11.39 9.41 0.85
N GLN A 432 -12.39 9.19 -0.02
CA GLN A 432 -12.19 9.05 -1.46
C GLN A 432 -11.53 10.28 -2.07
N LYS A 433 -11.96 11.48 -1.70
CA LYS A 433 -11.34 12.74 -2.16
C LYS A 433 -9.91 12.87 -1.68
N SER A 434 -9.64 12.52 -0.43
CA SER A 434 -8.31 12.58 0.17
C SER A 434 -7.35 11.60 -0.50
N ILE A 435 -7.76 10.35 -0.65
CA ILE A 435 -6.93 9.33 -1.30
C ILE A 435 -6.72 9.63 -2.79
N ARG A 436 -7.75 10.10 -3.48
CA ARG A 436 -7.62 10.52 -4.89
C ARG A 436 -6.58 11.63 -5.05
N LYS A 437 -6.58 12.61 -4.16
CA LYS A 437 -5.57 13.69 -4.18
C LYS A 437 -4.17 13.12 -3.98
N GLN A 438 -3.98 12.25 -2.99
CA GLN A 438 -2.70 11.60 -2.72
C GLN A 438 -2.26 10.70 -3.88
N CYS A 439 -3.19 9.93 -4.46
CA CYS A 439 -2.92 9.10 -5.64
C CYS A 439 -2.44 9.93 -6.83
N LEU A 440 -3.09 11.07 -7.11
CA LEU A 440 -2.66 11.95 -8.18
C LEU A 440 -1.29 12.57 -7.92
N SER A 441 -1.02 12.99 -6.68
CA SER A 441 0.28 13.54 -6.28
C SER A 441 1.37 12.49 -6.39
N PHE A 442 1.17 11.32 -5.80
CA PHE A 442 2.09 10.19 -5.89
C PHE A 442 2.37 9.81 -7.34
N PHE A 443 1.29 9.60 -8.10
CA PHE A 443 1.41 9.17 -9.48
C PHE A 443 2.13 10.19 -10.36
N SER A 444 1.87 11.48 -10.19
CA SER A 444 2.57 12.52 -10.93
C SER A 444 4.06 12.56 -10.63
N HIS A 445 4.45 12.39 -9.36
CA HIS A 445 5.87 12.30 -8.96
C HIS A 445 6.52 11.01 -9.48
N TYR A 446 5.85 9.89 -9.31
CA TYR A 446 6.31 8.60 -9.82
C TYR A 446 6.50 8.63 -11.34
N HIS A 447 5.53 9.22 -12.06
CA HIS A 447 5.60 9.37 -13.51
C HIS A 447 6.76 10.27 -13.95
N ALA A 448 6.97 11.40 -13.28
CA ALA A 448 8.10 12.29 -13.53
C ALA A 448 9.44 11.55 -13.39
N SER A 449 9.60 10.78 -12.31
CA SER A 449 10.78 9.93 -12.10
C SER A 449 10.96 8.90 -13.22
N ARG A 450 9.88 8.25 -13.68
CA ARG A 450 9.94 7.27 -14.77
C ARG A 450 10.22 7.92 -16.12
N LEU A 451 9.75 9.14 -16.38
CA LEU A 451 10.11 9.90 -17.58
C LEU A 451 11.61 10.27 -17.61
N ASP A 452 12.16 10.69 -16.46
CA ASP A 452 13.61 10.97 -16.38
C ASP A 452 14.44 9.70 -16.57
N GLU A 453 14.00 8.59 -16.00
CA GLU A 453 14.65 7.30 -16.21
C GLU A 453 14.61 6.88 -17.69
N LEU A 454 13.46 7.04 -18.34
CA LEU A 454 13.34 6.77 -19.78
C LEU A 454 14.25 7.68 -20.59
N ARG A 455 14.35 8.97 -20.23
CA ARG A 455 15.31 9.89 -20.88
C ARG A 455 16.74 9.36 -20.78
N ILE A 456 17.16 8.92 -19.59
CA ILE A 456 18.49 8.35 -19.36
C ILE A 456 18.68 7.07 -20.18
N PHE A 457 17.68 6.21 -20.27
CA PHE A 457 17.74 5.00 -21.09
C PHE A 457 17.89 5.35 -22.57
N LEU A 458 17.12 6.31 -23.07
CA LEU A 458 17.21 6.77 -24.45
C LEU A 458 18.58 7.40 -24.78
N GLU A 459 19.17 8.13 -23.83
CA GLU A 459 20.51 8.74 -23.99
C GLU A 459 21.65 7.71 -23.98
N ASN A 460 21.44 6.56 -23.33
CA ASN A 460 22.44 5.48 -23.23
C ASN A 460 22.14 4.32 -24.18
N ASP A 461 21.04 4.35 -24.92
CA ASP A 461 20.69 3.28 -25.85
C ASP A 461 21.68 3.24 -27.05
N GLY A 462 22.27 2.10 -27.27
CA GLY A 462 23.12 1.86 -28.42
C GLY A 462 22.35 1.47 -29.68
N TRP A 463 21.04 1.47 -29.65
CA TRP A 463 20.10 1.11 -30.73
C TRP A 463 20.41 -0.23 -31.36
N LYS A 464 20.75 -1.22 -30.52
CA LYS A 464 21.02 -2.59 -30.93
C LYS A 464 19.79 -3.45 -30.73
N LEU A 465 19.66 -4.48 -31.56
CA LEU A 465 18.58 -5.45 -31.44
C LEU A 465 18.69 -6.23 -30.15
N CYS A 466 17.59 -6.30 -29.42
CA CYS A 466 17.41 -7.21 -28.30
C CYS A 466 16.89 -8.56 -28.85
N PRO A 467 17.50 -9.70 -28.51
CA PRO A 467 17.03 -11.00 -28.94
C PRO A 467 15.69 -11.31 -28.25
N VAL A 468 14.62 -11.35 -29.03
CA VAL A 468 13.28 -11.72 -28.59
C VAL A 468 12.73 -12.84 -29.48
N LYS A 469 11.78 -13.62 -28.96
CA LYS A 469 11.09 -14.66 -29.74
C LYS A 469 10.37 -14.05 -30.95
N THR A 470 10.29 -14.82 -32.04
CA THR A 470 9.64 -14.36 -33.29
C THR A 470 8.19 -13.89 -33.10
N ASN A 471 7.48 -14.46 -32.16
CA ASN A 471 6.10 -14.13 -31.85
C ASN A 471 5.97 -13.28 -30.57
N PHE A 472 7.00 -12.51 -30.23
CA PHE A 472 6.99 -11.71 -29.00
C PHE A 472 5.89 -10.63 -29.03
N THR A 473 5.09 -10.57 -27.96
CA THR A 473 4.08 -9.53 -27.71
C THR A 473 4.21 -9.04 -26.26
N ALA A 474 3.71 -7.83 -25.97
CA ALA A 474 3.72 -7.27 -24.63
C ALA A 474 3.02 -8.15 -23.61
N ILE A 475 1.99 -8.90 -24.00
CA ILE A 475 1.19 -9.78 -23.15
C ILE A 475 2.05 -10.91 -22.52
N GLN A 476 3.18 -11.27 -23.13
CA GLN A 476 4.08 -12.29 -22.61
C GLN A 476 4.97 -11.77 -21.46
N LEU A 477 5.03 -10.47 -21.25
CA LEU A 477 5.74 -9.88 -20.14
C LEU A 477 5.01 -10.17 -18.83
N GLN A 478 5.76 -10.36 -17.74
CA GLN A 478 5.24 -10.68 -16.43
C GLN A 478 4.24 -9.62 -15.94
N GLU A 479 4.49 -8.36 -16.23
CA GLU A 479 3.67 -7.23 -15.84
C GLU A 479 2.28 -7.22 -16.50
N PHE A 480 2.10 -7.95 -17.60
CA PHE A 480 0.83 -8.08 -18.32
C PHE A 480 0.07 -9.39 -18.01
N ARG A 481 0.65 -10.31 -17.25
CA ARG A 481 0.01 -11.61 -16.94
C ARG A 481 -1.33 -11.45 -16.23
N SER A 482 -1.43 -10.50 -15.31
CA SER A 482 -2.67 -10.19 -14.61
C SER A 482 -3.80 -9.68 -15.53
N LEU A 483 -3.46 -9.25 -16.74
CA LEU A 483 -4.41 -8.78 -17.75
C LEU A 483 -4.88 -9.91 -18.68
N ASN A 484 -4.16 -11.02 -18.76
CA ASN A 484 -4.51 -12.16 -19.62
C ASN A 484 -5.88 -12.77 -19.28
N SER A 485 -6.26 -12.78 -18.01
CA SER A 485 -7.58 -13.24 -17.58
C SER A 485 -8.71 -12.38 -18.15
N VAL A 486 -8.46 -11.09 -18.32
CA VAL A 486 -9.43 -10.13 -18.89
C VAL A 486 -9.50 -10.26 -20.42
N PHE A 487 -8.36 -10.52 -21.08
CA PHE A 487 -8.33 -10.72 -22.54
C PHE A 487 -8.97 -12.03 -22.99
N ASN A 488 -8.89 -13.09 -22.15
CA ASN A 488 -9.43 -14.41 -22.51
C ASN A 488 -10.93 -14.55 -22.20
N ASN A 489 -11.50 -13.68 -21.36
CA ASN A 489 -12.91 -13.71 -20.94
C ASN A 489 -13.78 -12.71 -21.70
N SER A 490 -13.60 -12.56 -23.01
CA SER A 490 -14.38 -11.62 -23.84
C SER A 490 -15.86 -11.98 -23.97
N GLU A 491 -16.41 -12.93 -23.22
CA GLU A 491 -17.84 -13.33 -23.27
C GLU A 491 -18.62 -13.18 -21.95
N VAL A 492 -18.06 -12.64 -20.88
CA VAL A 492 -18.82 -12.45 -19.63
C VAL A 492 -19.12 -10.97 -19.37
N ARG A 493 -20.39 -10.69 -19.49
CA ARG A 493 -21.11 -9.42 -19.37
C ARG A 493 -20.82 -8.67 -18.08
N SER A 494 -20.57 -7.36 -18.24
CA SER A 494 -21.14 -6.24 -17.48
C SER A 494 -21.55 -6.49 -16.01
N SER A 495 -20.62 -6.34 -15.11
CA SER A 495 -20.81 -5.62 -13.86
C SER A 495 -19.48 -4.93 -13.52
N PRO A 496 -19.47 -3.69 -13.00
CA PRO A 496 -18.26 -3.06 -12.51
C PRO A 496 -17.91 -3.71 -11.18
N GLU A 497 -17.33 -4.90 -11.23
CA GLU A 497 -16.79 -5.56 -10.06
C GLU A 497 -15.49 -4.87 -9.70
N GLY A 498 -15.62 -3.90 -8.79
CA GLY A 498 -14.51 -3.39 -8.02
C GLY A 498 -13.76 -4.56 -7.40
N LEU A 499 -12.47 -4.39 -7.26
CA LEU A 499 -11.49 -5.24 -6.60
C LEU A 499 -12.09 -6.09 -5.46
N ASN A 500 -12.64 -7.25 -5.81
CA ASN A 500 -12.95 -8.27 -4.84
C ASN A 500 -11.67 -9.05 -4.57
N PHE A 501 -10.91 -8.62 -3.56
CA PHE A 501 -9.79 -9.38 -3.02
C PHE A 501 -10.21 -10.72 -2.38
N TYR A 502 -11.51 -11.01 -2.34
CA TYR A 502 -12.08 -12.24 -1.77
C TYR A 502 -13.21 -12.77 -2.66
N GLU A 503 -12.89 -13.19 -3.89
CA GLU A 503 -13.79 -14.08 -4.62
C GLU A 503 -13.69 -15.48 -4.01
N ASN A 504 -14.52 -15.77 -3.01
CA ASN A 504 -15.07 -17.10 -2.81
C ASN A 504 -16.11 -17.21 -1.67
N ASP A 505 -16.93 -16.17 -1.46
CA ASP A 505 -18.19 -16.43 -0.75
C ASP A 505 -19.23 -15.35 -1.09
N ASN A 506 -20.17 -15.73 -1.96
CA ASN A 506 -21.39 -14.98 -2.27
C ASN A 506 -22.37 -14.95 -1.06
N SER A 507 -21.89 -14.59 0.11
CA SER A 507 -22.73 -14.28 1.25
C SER A 507 -22.21 -12.97 1.88
N GLY A 508 -22.92 -11.88 1.60
CA GLY A 508 -22.72 -10.62 2.33
C GLY A 508 -22.65 -10.92 3.82
N GLY A 509 -21.59 -10.43 4.49
CA GLY A 509 -21.45 -10.62 5.91
C GLY A 509 -20.07 -11.05 6.43
N TRP A 510 -18.98 -10.95 5.67
CA TRP A 510 -17.66 -11.27 6.24
C TRP A 510 -17.29 -10.29 7.36
N LEU A 511 -17.61 -9.00 7.24
CA LEU A 511 -17.41 -8.01 8.30
C LEU A 511 -18.30 -8.31 9.50
N GLN A 512 -19.53 -8.77 9.29
CA GLN A 512 -20.39 -9.21 10.39
C GLN A 512 -19.77 -10.41 11.12
N ARG A 513 -19.16 -11.34 10.41
CA ARG A 513 -18.37 -12.44 11.00
C ARG A 513 -17.18 -11.91 11.79
N CYS A 514 -16.45 -10.91 11.28
CA CYS A 514 -15.37 -10.27 12.03
C CYS A 514 -15.86 -9.64 13.34
N VAL A 515 -17.03 -8.98 13.33
CA VAL A 515 -17.64 -8.42 14.53
C VAL A 515 -18.04 -9.53 15.51
N GLU A 516 -18.62 -10.62 15.03
CA GLU A 516 -19.04 -11.76 15.86
C GLU A 516 -17.85 -12.52 16.45
N CYS A 517 -16.77 -12.66 15.70
CA CYS A 517 -15.54 -13.32 16.15
C CYS A 517 -14.60 -12.39 16.96
N GLY A 518 -14.87 -11.08 16.98
CA GLY A 518 -14.01 -10.11 17.65
C GLY A 518 -12.66 -9.88 16.98
N VAL A 519 -12.51 -10.24 15.70
CA VAL A 519 -11.28 -10.11 14.93
C VAL A 519 -11.30 -8.80 14.15
N SER A 520 -10.16 -8.08 14.15
CA SER A 520 -10.06 -6.86 13.36
C SER A 520 -9.82 -7.19 11.88
N PRO A 521 -10.52 -6.55 10.94
CA PRO A 521 -10.27 -6.71 9.51
C PRO A 521 -8.88 -6.25 9.07
N PHE A 522 -8.15 -5.55 9.95
CA PHE A 522 -6.79 -5.04 9.72
C PHE A 522 -5.70 -5.92 10.35
N GLU A 523 -6.04 -7.09 10.91
CA GLU A 523 -5.07 -8.03 11.49
C GLU A 523 -4.50 -9.01 10.47
N VAL A 524 -5.22 -9.25 9.38
CA VAL A 524 -4.74 -10.12 8.29
C VAL A 524 -3.57 -9.42 7.63
N SER A 525 -2.40 -10.05 7.65
CA SER A 525 -1.22 -9.54 6.97
C SER A 525 -1.54 -9.33 5.49
N LEU A 526 -1.37 -8.10 5.01
CA LEU A 526 -1.53 -7.76 3.59
C LEU A 526 -0.50 -8.52 2.71
N ASP A 527 0.54 -9.07 3.32
CA ASP A 527 1.61 -9.78 2.64
C ASP A 527 1.16 -11.11 2.01
N GLU A 528 0.17 -11.80 2.60
CA GLU A 528 -0.28 -13.09 2.08
C GLU A 528 -1.19 -12.98 0.85
N THR A 529 -1.89 -11.85 0.66
CA THR A 529 -2.84 -11.69 -0.45
C THR A 529 -2.25 -11.02 -1.68
N ILE A 530 -1.18 -10.21 -1.52
CA ILE A 530 -0.53 -9.53 -2.64
C ILE A 530 0.50 -10.45 -3.31
N ASP A 531 1.21 -11.29 -2.54
CA ASP A 531 2.19 -12.22 -3.08
C ASP A 531 1.54 -13.45 -3.73
N GLU A 532 0.43 -13.96 -3.21
CA GLU A 532 -0.25 -15.10 -3.81
C GLU A 532 -0.92 -14.78 -5.15
N ASP A 533 -1.52 -13.60 -5.31
CA ASP A 533 -2.19 -13.24 -6.57
C ASP A 533 -1.23 -12.78 -7.69
N ILE A 534 -0.04 -12.30 -7.34
CA ILE A 534 0.96 -11.87 -8.32
C ILE A 534 1.92 -13.01 -8.71
N LEU A 535 2.17 -13.95 -7.80
CA LEU A 535 3.13 -15.04 -7.99
C LEU A 535 2.49 -16.43 -8.12
N ALA A 536 1.27 -16.64 -7.65
CA ALA A 536 0.66 -17.97 -7.54
C ALA A 536 -0.05 -18.48 -8.80
N ILE A 537 -0.09 -17.72 -9.90
CA ILE A 537 -0.58 -18.23 -11.18
C ILE A 537 0.59 -18.61 -12.07
N ILE A 538 1.41 -19.52 -11.62
CA ILE A 538 2.15 -20.41 -12.49
C ILE A 538 1.66 -21.82 -12.12
N PRO A 539 0.73 -22.41 -12.84
CA PRO A 539 0.73 -23.85 -12.93
C PRO A 539 2.06 -24.17 -13.64
N ASP A 540 3.03 -24.63 -12.86
CA ASP A 540 4.12 -25.41 -13.42
C ASP A 540 3.49 -26.62 -14.05
N ASP A 541 3.07 -26.49 -15.31
CA ASP A 541 2.90 -27.63 -16.18
C ASP A 541 4.28 -27.91 -16.76
N PRO A 542 4.99 -28.93 -16.23
CA PRO A 542 6.34 -29.26 -16.71
C PRO A 542 6.34 -29.78 -18.13
N SER A 543 5.16 -29.96 -18.75
CA SER A 543 5.01 -30.56 -20.07
C SER A 543 5.23 -29.60 -21.24
N GLU A 544 5.27 -28.28 -21.02
CA GLU A 544 5.57 -27.31 -22.10
C GLU A 544 7.04 -26.92 -22.21
N TYR A 545 7.91 -27.34 -21.29
CA TYR A 545 9.35 -26.99 -21.34
C TYR A 545 10.23 -28.00 -22.11
N PHE A 546 9.67 -29.10 -22.55
CA PHE A 546 10.35 -30.07 -23.40
C PHE A 546 9.73 -30.14 -24.80
N SER A 547 9.75 -29.04 -25.54
CA SER A 547 9.78 -29.15 -26.99
C SER A 547 11.26 -29.19 -27.41
N GLU A 548 11.70 -30.31 -27.92
CA GLU A 548 13.04 -30.56 -28.44
C GLU A 548 13.44 -29.67 -29.66
N ASP A 549 12.70 -28.57 -29.90
CA ASP A 549 12.94 -27.65 -31.02
C ASP A 549 13.64 -26.34 -30.62
N SER A 550 14.18 -26.19 -29.41
CA SER A 550 14.76 -24.92 -28.98
C SER A 550 16.23 -24.71 -29.38
N ASP A 551 16.89 -25.71 -29.93
CA ASP A 551 18.31 -25.58 -30.38
C ASP A 551 18.49 -25.06 -31.81
N ASP A 552 17.44 -24.98 -32.61
CA ASP A 552 17.53 -24.53 -34.01
C ASP A 552 17.23 -23.03 -34.24
N GLU A 553 16.78 -22.26 -33.20
CA GLU A 553 16.36 -20.86 -33.37
C GLU A 553 17.41 -19.80 -32.95
N LEU A 554 18.60 -20.20 -32.56
CA LEU A 554 19.69 -19.23 -32.37
C LEU A 554 20.18 -18.74 -33.76
N PRO A 555 20.28 -17.40 -33.97
CA PRO A 555 20.79 -16.84 -35.19
C PRO A 555 22.15 -17.47 -35.55
N GLU A 556 22.34 -17.90 -36.80
CA GLU A 556 23.59 -18.54 -37.28
C GLU A 556 24.85 -17.68 -37.07
N GLU A 557 24.67 -16.37 -36.92
CA GLU A 557 25.74 -15.44 -36.59
C GLU A 557 26.27 -15.60 -35.16
N LEU A 558 25.42 -15.97 -34.20
CA LEU A 558 25.82 -16.30 -32.83
C LEU A 558 26.41 -17.71 -32.72
N LYS A 559 26.05 -18.62 -33.61
CA LYS A 559 26.67 -19.94 -33.71
C LYS A 559 28.08 -19.86 -34.29
N ARG A 560 28.40 -18.84 -35.11
CA ARG A 560 29.74 -18.66 -35.72
C ARG A 560 30.80 -18.13 -34.76
N GLU A 561 30.43 -17.50 -33.70
CA GLU A 561 31.39 -17.04 -32.68
C GLU A 561 31.80 -18.12 -31.66
N TYR A 562 31.12 -19.27 -31.65
CA TYR A 562 31.37 -20.36 -30.69
C TYR A 562 31.83 -21.69 -31.28
N VAL A 563 32.07 -21.80 -32.58
CA VAL A 563 32.55 -23.05 -33.18
C VAL A 563 33.90 -22.79 -33.86
N GLU A 564 34.93 -23.34 -33.24
CA GLU A 564 36.26 -23.48 -33.80
C GLU A 564 36.23 -24.20 -35.16
N GLU A 565 37.11 -23.73 -36.00
CA GLU A 565 37.43 -24.31 -37.29
C GLU A 565 37.48 -25.84 -37.31
N SER A 566 36.59 -26.51 -38.04
CA SER A 566 36.95 -27.67 -38.85
C SER A 566 35.82 -28.08 -39.78
N ASP A 567 36.24 -28.16 -40.99
CA ASP A 567 35.77 -28.98 -42.10
C ASP A 567 34.77 -28.46 -43.11
N HIS A 568 35.42 -28.47 -44.26
CA HIS A 568 35.01 -28.19 -45.62
C HIS A 568 33.80 -28.99 -46.15
N LEU A 569 33.06 -28.32 -47.04
CA LEU A 569 32.35 -28.84 -48.20
C LEU A 569 31.06 -29.68 -48.01
N LYS A 570 29.94 -29.04 -48.23
CA LYS A 570 28.96 -29.50 -49.24
C LYS A 570 27.94 -28.45 -49.58
N VAL A 571 28.07 -27.88 -50.81
CA VAL A 571 27.06 -27.00 -51.43
C VAL A 571 25.85 -27.87 -51.82
N THR A 572 24.73 -27.67 -51.12
CA THR A 572 23.42 -28.07 -51.65
C THR A 572 22.49 -26.87 -51.59
N ARG A 573 22.09 -26.40 -52.78
CA ARG A 573 21.08 -25.36 -52.97
C ARG A 573 19.80 -25.77 -52.23
N LYS A 574 19.55 -25.18 -51.05
CA LYS A 574 18.25 -25.23 -50.40
C LYS A 574 17.51 -23.94 -50.72
N LYS A 575 16.27 -24.12 -51.19
CA LYS A 575 15.28 -23.08 -51.38
C LYS A 575 15.26 -22.14 -50.17
N THR A 576 15.43 -20.85 -50.43
CA THR A 576 15.30 -19.79 -49.41
C THR A 576 13.91 -19.86 -48.79
N LYS A 577 13.78 -20.49 -47.63
CA LYS A 577 12.68 -20.23 -46.72
C LYS A 577 12.89 -18.78 -46.26
N VAL A 578 11.90 -17.95 -46.50
CA VAL A 578 11.84 -16.59 -45.95
C VAL A 578 11.98 -16.76 -44.43
N LYS A 579 13.13 -16.39 -43.89
CA LYS A 579 13.36 -16.39 -42.44
C LYS A 579 12.37 -15.35 -41.88
N HIS A 580 11.41 -15.78 -41.10
CA HIS A 580 10.60 -14.87 -40.26
C HIS A 580 11.56 -14.20 -39.27
N ILE A 581 11.95 -12.98 -39.61
CA ILE A 581 12.71 -12.13 -38.66
C ILE A 581 11.74 -11.73 -37.56
N GLY A 582 12.07 -12.01 -36.29
CA GLY A 582 11.30 -11.58 -35.14
C GLY A 582 11.17 -10.04 -35.06
N PRO A 583 10.34 -9.52 -34.20
CA PRO A 583 10.15 -8.07 -34.05
C PRO A 583 11.47 -7.41 -33.68
N MET A 584 11.79 -6.30 -34.31
CA MET A 584 12.96 -5.49 -33.98
C MET A 584 12.64 -4.67 -32.72
N VAL A 585 13.29 -4.99 -31.61
CA VAL A 585 13.02 -4.38 -30.31
C VAL A 585 14.33 -3.99 -29.65
N THR A 586 14.38 -2.82 -28.99
CA THR A 586 15.50 -2.40 -28.14
C THR A 586 15.20 -2.69 -26.67
N ASN A 587 16.24 -2.69 -25.82
CA ASN A 587 16.07 -2.81 -24.38
C ASN A 587 15.21 -1.67 -23.82
N THR A 588 15.38 -0.45 -24.33
CA THR A 588 14.57 0.71 -23.94
C THR A 588 13.10 0.49 -24.26
N THR A 589 12.77 -0.08 -25.43
CA THR A 589 11.40 -0.42 -25.81
C THR A 589 10.78 -1.46 -24.86
N LEU A 590 11.54 -2.47 -24.46
CA LEU A 590 11.09 -3.46 -23.47
C LEU A 590 10.85 -2.82 -22.12
N SER A 591 11.74 -1.91 -21.70
CA SER A 591 11.57 -1.16 -20.44
C SER A 591 10.31 -0.30 -20.45
N ILE A 592 10.00 0.38 -21.57
CA ILE A 592 8.75 1.13 -21.75
C ILE A 592 7.54 0.20 -21.59
N LEU A 593 7.55 -0.95 -22.24
CA LEU A 593 6.45 -1.91 -22.15
C LEU A 593 6.25 -2.40 -20.72
N ARG A 594 7.31 -2.72 -19.98
CA ARG A 594 7.23 -3.12 -18.57
C ARG A 594 6.63 -2.02 -17.70
N VAL A 595 7.08 -0.78 -17.88
CA VAL A 595 6.49 0.36 -17.16
C VAL A 595 5.01 0.53 -17.52
N CYS A 596 4.64 0.40 -18.80
CA CYS A 596 3.24 0.41 -19.21
C CYS A 596 2.42 -0.70 -18.55
N GLY A 597 2.98 -1.91 -18.42
CA GLY A 597 2.32 -3.02 -17.71
C GLY A 597 2.06 -2.68 -16.24
N ARG A 598 3.06 -2.14 -15.53
CA ARG A 598 2.88 -1.65 -14.15
C ARG A 598 1.83 -0.55 -14.05
N TYR A 599 1.80 0.37 -15.02
CA TYR A 599 0.80 1.43 -15.07
C TYR A 599 -0.62 0.87 -15.25
N LEU A 600 -0.78 -0.15 -16.07
CA LEU A 600 -2.06 -0.84 -16.23
C LEU A 600 -2.48 -1.58 -14.95
N GLN A 601 -1.56 -2.18 -14.23
CA GLN A 601 -1.82 -2.73 -12.90
C GLN A 601 -2.26 -1.62 -11.92
N MET A 602 -1.58 -0.47 -11.92
CA MET A 602 -1.99 0.69 -11.10
C MET A 602 -3.38 1.19 -11.47
N SER A 603 -3.72 1.29 -12.75
CA SER A 603 -5.03 1.77 -13.21
C SER A 603 -6.17 0.84 -12.79
N ARG A 604 -5.90 -0.46 -12.70
CA ARG A 604 -6.85 -1.46 -12.19
C ARG A 604 -7.10 -1.25 -10.70
N LEU A 605 -6.04 -1.00 -9.92
CA LEU A 605 -6.14 -0.74 -8.48
C LEU A 605 -6.76 0.64 -8.18
N LEU A 606 -6.54 1.61 -9.06
CA LEU A 606 -6.88 3.02 -8.85
C LEU A 606 -7.75 3.54 -9.98
N GLN A 607 -8.95 3.00 -10.14
CA GLN A 607 -9.88 3.42 -11.20
C GLN A 607 -10.11 4.93 -11.23
N SER A 608 -10.06 5.59 -10.07
CA SER A 608 -10.24 7.04 -9.95
C SER A 608 -9.19 7.88 -10.67
N ILE A 609 -8.01 7.32 -10.95
CA ILE A 609 -6.90 7.99 -11.66
C ILE A 609 -6.54 7.32 -12.98
N ALA A 610 -7.32 6.33 -13.43
CA ALA A 610 -7.04 5.57 -14.65
C ALA A 610 -6.77 6.46 -15.87
N VAL A 611 -7.51 7.54 -16.03
CA VAL A 611 -7.32 8.49 -17.12
C VAL A 611 -5.94 9.16 -17.06
N ALA A 612 -5.50 9.60 -15.87
CA ALA A 612 -4.18 10.20 -15.70
C ALA A 612 -3.07 9.19 -16.00
N VAL A 613 -3.26 7.93 -15.57
CA VAL A 613 -2.33 6.83 -15.85
C VAL A 613 -2.21 6.56 -17.35
N ILE A 614 -3.34 6.51 -18.06
CA ILE A 614 -3.36 6.29 -19.52
C ILE A 614 -2.70 7.46 -20.24
N GLN A 615 -2.98 8.71 -19.84
CA GLN A 615 -2.32 9.89 -20.41
C GLN A 615 -0.80 9.81 -20.24
N SER A 616 -0.35 9.38 -19.08
CA SER A 616 1.08 9.20 -18.78
C SER A 616 1.72 8.05 -19.58
N MET A 617 0.97 6.99 -19.87
CA MET A 617 1.44 5.94 -20.79
C MET A 617 1.63 6.47 -22.21
N ILE A 618 0.75 7.36 -22.64
CA ILE A 618 0.87 8.05 -23.94
C ILE A 618 2.13 8.91 -23.97
N GLU A 619 2.47 9.59 -22.87
CA GLU A 619 3.66 10.43 -22.76
C GLU A 619 4.96 9.63 -22.91
N PHE A 620 5.03 8.37 -22.44
CA PHE A 620 6.17 7.50 -22.72
C PHE A 620 6.34 7.22 -24.22
N PHE A 621 5.25 6.91 -24.90
CA PHE A 621 5.29 6.73 -26.35
C PHE A 621 5.71 8.01 -27.06
N GLU A 622 5.17 9.16 -26.67
CA GLU A 622 5.44 10.46 -27.24
C GLU A 622 6.90 10.89 -27.02
N LEU A 623 7.47 10.61 -25.84
CA LEU A 623 8.89 10.88 -25.56
C LEU A 623 9.80 10.02 -26.42
N CYS A 624 9.51 8.72 -26.53
CA CYS A 624 10.25 7.82 -27.41
C CYS A 624 10.16 8.25 -28.89
N PHE A 625 8.97 8.60 -29.34
CA PHE A 625 8.71 9.10 -30.68
C PHE A 625 9.50 10.38 -30.97
N TYR A 626 9.49 11.34 -30.05
CA TYR A 626 10.27 12.58 -30.16
C TYR A 626 11.79 12.32 -30.16
N ALA A 627 12.26 11.42 -29.30
CA ALA A 627 13.67 11.08 -29.20
C ALA A 627 14.17 10.44 -30.51
N VAL A 628 13.45 9.44 -31.03
CA VAL A 628 13.79 8.81 -32.32
C VAL A 628 13.81 9.84 -33.45
N HIS A 629 12.81 10.75 -33.48
CA HIS A 629 12.85 11.83 -34.45
C HIS A 629 14.09 12.74 -34.26
N SER A 630 14.31 13.27 -33.05
CA SER A 630 15.38 14.24 -32.81
C SER A 630 16.76 13.68 -33.04
N PHE A 631 16.99 12.40 -32.67
CA PHE A 631 18.29 11.74 -32.84
C PHE A 631 18.64 11.47 -34.30
N PHE A 632 17.68 10.98 -35.05
CA PHE A 632 17.94 10.44 -36.37
C PHE A 632 17.56 11.36 -37.53
N THR A 633 17.02 12.53 -37.27
CA THR A 633 16.72 13.54 -38.29
C THR A 633 17.55 14.81 -38.17
N ALA A 634 18.39 14.95 -37.15
CA ALA A 634 19.24 16.14 -36.93
C ALA A 634 20.17 16.44 -38.10
N ASP A 635 20.61 15.41 -38.84
CA ASP A 635 21.53 15.53 -39.94
C ASP A 635 20.83 15.71 -41.32
N LEU A 636 19.55 15.95 -41.35
CA LEU A 636 18.78 16.07 -42.59
C LEU A 636 19.11 17.38 -43.32
N GLN A 637 19.90 17.32 -44.41
CA GLN A 637 20.34 18.50 -45.17
C GLN A 637 19.33 19.00 -46.20
N ILE A 638 18.26 18.22 -46.43
CA ILE A 638 17.26 18.51 -47.46
C ILE A 638 16.15 19.38 -46.85
N ASN A 639 15.63 20.37 -47.63
CA ASN A 639 14.47 21.16 -47.20
C ASN A 639 13.34 20.23 -46.70
N GLY A 640 13.25 20.07 -45.39
CA GLY A 640 12.48 19.05 -44.69
C GLY A 640 10.94 19.19 -44.91
N ASP A 641 10.49 20.31 -45.49
CA ASP A 641 9.06 20.58 -45.66
C ASP A 641 8.36 19.57 -46.58
N LEU A 642 9.03 19.01 -47.57
CA LEU A 642 8.49 18.00 -48.47
C LEU A 642 8.51 16.57 -47.85
N LEU A 643 9.32 16.31 -46.88
CA LEU A 643 9.51 14.98 -46.28
C LEU A 643 8.55 14.72 -45.12
N TYR A 644 8.12 15.78 -44.46
CA TYR A 644 7.22 15.68 -43.30
C TYR A 644 5.76 15.78 -43.71
N SER A 645 4.94 14.82 -43.37
CA SER A 645 3.50 14.96 -43.51
C SER A 645 2.99 16.10 -42.57
N PRO A 646 1.93 16.82 -42.96
CA PRO A 646 1.34 17.85 -42.08
C PRO A 646 0.95 17.30 -40.71
N LYS A 647 0.46 16.06 -40.67
CA LYS A 647 0.12 15.35 -39.43
C LYS A 647 1.36 15.13 -38.53
N LEU A 648 2.47 14.70 -39.12
CA LEU A 648 3.72 14.47 -38.39
C LEU A 648 4.25 15.78 -37.80
N LYS A 649 4.25 16.89 -38.60
CA LYS A 649 4.67 18.22 -38.11
C LYS A 649 3.83 18.68 -36.91
N LEU A 650 2.51 18.58 -37.01
CA LEU A 650 1.58 18.96 -35.94
C LEU A 650 1.78 18.10 -34.68
N THR A 651 1.95 16.78 -34.87
CA THR A 651 2.18 15.87 -33.74
C THR A 651 3.49 16.17 -33.03
N LEU A 652 4.59 16.36 -33.76
CA LEU A 652 5.89 16.71 -33.19
C LEU A 652 5.88 18.07 -32.49
N ALA A 653 5.20 19.08 -33.07
CA ALA A 653 5.04 20.39 -32.45
C ALA A 653 4.26 20.27 -31.13
N ARG A 654 3.15 19.55 -31.11
CA ARG A 654 2.34 19.27 -29.92
C ARG A 654 3.16 18.55 -28.85
N ILE A 655 3.91 17.51 -29.21
CA ILE A 655 4.73 16.77 -28.25
C ILE A 655 5.82 17.68 -27.66
N LYS A 656 6.49 18.46 -28.52
CA LYS A 656 7.52 19.41 -28.09
C LYS A 656 6.96 20.44 -27.11
N GLU A 657 5.81 21.00 -27.40
CA GLU A 657 5.15 22.00 -26.52
C GLU A 657 4.72 21.41 -25.19
N ASN A 658 4.12 20.22 -25.21
CA ASN A 658 3.52 19.63 -24.03
C ASN A 658 4.54 18.91 -23.12
N LEU A 659 5.53 18.24 -23.68
CA LEU A 659 6.38 17.30 -22.95
C LEU A 659 7.83 17.76 -22.79
N ILE A 660 8.34 18.61 -23.68
CA ILE A 660 9.76 18.96 -23.73
C ILE A 660 9.97 20.37 -23.16
N VAL A 661 11.04 20.55 -22.37
CA VAL A 661 11.43 21.86 -21.86
C VAL A 661 11.97 22.70 -23.02
N SER A 662 11.47 23.91 -23.22
CA SER A 662 12.00 24.88 -24.17
C SER A 662 13.16 25.64 -23.53
N GLU A 663 14.28 25.80 -24.25
CA GLU A 663 15.50 26.45 -23.76
C GLU A 663 15.34 27.92 -23.28
N HIS A 664 14.15 28.50 -23.43
CA HIS A 664 13.86 29.92 -23.19
C HIS A 664 12.84 30.22 -22.08
N ILE A 665 12.53 29.26 -21.20
CA ILE A 665 11.56 29.54 -20.13
C ILE A 665 12.33 29.89 -18.85
N THR A 666 12.36 31.16 -18.51
CA THR A 666 12.63 31.70 -17.18
C THR A 666 11.55 31.19 -16.21
N GLU A 667 11.95 30.95 -14.97
CA GLU A 667 11.30 30.19 -13.87
C GLU A 667 9.88 30.59 -13.43
N GLU A 668 9.08 31.30 -14.20
CA GLU A 668 7.84 31.92 -13.70
C GLU A 668 6.50 31.35 -14.23
N VAL A 669 6.50 30.26 -14.97
CA VAL A 669 5.24 29.62 -15.33
C VAL A 669 5.15 28.25 -14.69
N VAL A 670 4.58 28.20 -13.49
CA VAL A 670 4.12 27.00 -12.80
C VAL A 670 2.95 26.41 -13.59
N SER A 671 3.21 25.82 -14.74
CA SER A 671 2.29 24.87 -15.33
C SER A 671 2.47 23.57 -14.57
N GLN A 672 1.38 23.04 -14.01
CA GLN A 672 1.32 21.84 -13.17
C GLN A 672 1.80 20.54 -13.85
N LYS A 673 2.34 20.60 -15.06
CA LYS A 673 2.73 19.43 -15.82
C LYS A 673 4.24 19.34 -15.93
N TYR A 674 4.79 18.20 -15.51
CA TYR A 674 6.23 17.92 -15.61
C TYR A 674 6.66 17.90 -17.07
N LYS A 675 7.79 18.59 -17.38
CA LYS A 675 8.40 18.59 -18.71
C LYS A 675 9.80 17.99 -18.64
N VAL A 676 10.12 17.19 -19.63
CA VAL A 676 11.40 16.47 -19.73
C VAL A 676 12.43 17.29 -20.49
N ILE A 677 13.68 17.25 -20.04
CA ILE A 677 14.81 17.82 -20.78
C ILE A 677 14.96 17.05 -22.10
N PRO A 678 15.16 17.71 -23.26
CA PRO A 678 15.31 17.02 -24.53
C PRO A 678 16.45 16.00 -24.46
N PRO A 679 16.19 14.71 -24.77
CA PRO A 679 17.22 13.68 -24.72
C PRO A 679 18.27 13.89 -25.80
N LYS A 680 19.52 13.47 -25.53
CA LYS A 680 20.65 13.57 -26.43
C LYS A 680 21.07 12.18 -26.91
N LEU A 681 21.46 12.07 -28.18
CA LEU A 681 21.95 10.80 -28.73
C LEU A 681 23.22 10.35 -28.00
N SER A 682 23.32 9.05 -27.72
CA SER A 682 24.51 8.44 -27.11
C SER A 682 25.76 8.71 -27.92
N SER A 683 26.86 9.02 -27.25
CA SER A 683 28.17 9.18 -27.88
C SER A 683 28.70 7.88 -28.51
N THR A 684 28.13 6.74 -28.14
CA THR A 684 28.48 5.42 -28.69
C THR A 684 27.93 5.21 -30.11
N VAL A 685 26.90 5.97 -30.47
CA VAL A 685 26.24 5.91 -31.78
C VAL A 685 26.79 6.97 -32.70
N ASN A 686 27.59 6.55 -33.66
CA ASN A 686 28.19 7.47 -34.63
C ASN A 686 27.45 7.40 -35.96
N LEU A 687 26.60 8.41 -36.22
CA LEU A 687 25.81 8.51 -37.45
C LEU A 687 26.59 9.06 -38.65
N LYS A 688 27.85 9.44 -38.45
CA LYS A 688 28.68 10.07 -39.51
C LYS A 688 29.68 9.13 -40.17
N GLN A 689 29.71 7.85 -39.77
CA GLN A 689 30.63 6.87 -40.32
C GLN A 689 30.14 6.29 -41.65
N PRO A 690 30.82 6.47 -42.74
CA PRO A 690 30.46 5.88 -44.04
C PRO A 690 30.52 4.34 -44.03
N GLU A 691 31.46 3.76 -43.26
CA GLU A 691 31.60 2.31 -43.10
C GLU A 691 30.36 1.62 -42.53
N LYS A 692 29.62 2.33 -41.70
CA LYS A 692 28.34 1.87 -41.10
C LYS A 692 27.11 2.41 -41.85
N VAL A 693 27.29 2.83 -43.08
CA VAL A 693 26.23 3.40 -43.91
C VAL A 693 25.47 4.50 -43.18
N TYR A 694 26.21 5.39 -42.53
CA TYR A 694 25.66 6.52 -41.76
C TYR A 694 24.65 6.13 -40.67
N GLY A 695 24.92 5.03 -39.96
CA GLY A 695 24.06 4.54 -38.89
C GLY A 695 22.72 3.98 -39.39
N LEU A 696 22.69 3.43 -40.58
CA LEU A 696 21.44 2.89 -41.15
C LEU A 696 20.87 1.75 -40.31
N ALA A 697 21.71 0.88 -39.76
CA ALA A 697 21.27 -0.22 -38.89
C ALA A 697 20.57 0.32 -37.62
N GLU A 698 21.19 1.27 -36.94
CA GLU A 698 20.66 1.93 -35.75
C GLU A 698 19.37 2.69 -36.07
N ARG A 699 19.29 3.34 -37.23
CA ARG A 699 18.07 4.05 -37.68
C ARG A 699 16.94 3.07 -37.96
N ILE A 700 17.21 1.93 -38.57
CA ILE A 700 16.21 0.88 -38.79
C ILE A 700 15.71 0.33 -37.47
N VAL A 701 16.62 -0.04 -36.57
CA VAL A 701 16.25 -0.57 -35.27
C VAL A 701 15.42 0.43 -34.47
N ALA A 702 15.78 1.71 -34.47
CA ALA A 702 15.04 2.76 -33.78
C ALA A 702 13.63 2.92 -34.32
N VAL A 703 13.47 2.97 -35.65
CA VAL A 703 12.15 3.14 -36.26
C VAL A 703 11.31 1.88 -36.09
N GLU A 704 11.85 0.71 -36.35
CA GLU A 704 11.08 -0.53 -36.26
C GLU A 704 10.71 -0.86 -34.79
N SER A 705 11.58 -0.55 -33.82
CA SER A 705 11.24 -0.70 -32.40
C SER A 705 10.12 0.25 -31.95
N LEU A 706 10.11 1.50 -32.46
CA LEU A 706 9.01 2.42 -32.24
C LEU A 706 7.70 1.93 -32.90
N LEU A 707 7.77 1.36 -34.07
CA LEU A 707 6.61 0.79 -34.75
C LEU A 707 6.10 -0.49 -34.08
N PHE A 708 7.00 -1.28 -33.51
CA PHE A 708 6.61 -2.39 -32.65
C PHE A 708 5.87 -1.88 -31.42
N LEU A 709 6.40 -0.86 -30.73
CA LEU A 709 5.74 -0.23 -29.59
C LEU A 709 4.33 0.30 -30.00
N ARG A 710 4.24 0.97 -31.14
CA ARG A 710 2.95 1.39 -31.73
C ARG A 710 1.98 0.22 -31.87
N GLN A 711 2.44 -0.93 -32.39
CA GLN A 711 1.59 -2.10 -32.58
C GLN A 711 1.09 -2.66 -31.23
N GLN A 712 1.93 -2.64 -30.19
CA GLN A 712 1.51 -3.06 -28.86
C GLN A 712 0.44 -2.11 -28.29
N PHE A 713 0.57 -0.79 -28.46
CA PHE A 713 -0.47 0.16 -28.04
C PHE A 713 -1.79 -0.05 -28.82
N ILE A 714 -1.72 -0.42 -30.08
CA ILE A 714 -2.93 -0.77 -30.86
C ILE A 714 -3.61 -2.02 -30.29
N SER A 715 -2.86 -3.04 -29.92
CA SER A 715 -3.41 -4.25 -29.30
C SER A 715 -3.99 -4.00 -27.91
N LEU A 716 -3.48 -3.03 -27.15
CA LEU A 716 -4.00 -2.62 -25.85
C LEU A 716 -5.26 -1.73 -25.94
N ARG A 717 -5.64 -1.25 -27.13
CA ARG A 717 -6.74 -0.31 -27.31
C ARG A 717 -8.05 -0.74 -26.64
N PRO A 718 -8.57 -1.97 -26.82
CA PRO A 718 -9.85 -2.37 -26.22
C PRO A 718 -9.82 -2.26 -24.69
N TYR A 719 -8.68 -2.59 -24.07
CA TYR A 719 -8.50 -2.51 -22.63
C TYR A 719 -8.48 -1.06 -22.14
N LEU A 720 -7.73 -0.18 -22.84
CA LEU A 720 -7.66 1.25 -22.48
C LEU A 720 -9.02 1.96 -22.65
N GLU A 721 -9.79 1.61 -23.67
CA GLU A 721 -11.15 2.11 -23.85
C GLU A 721 -12.11 1.63 -22.77
N HIS A 722 -11.93 0.41 -22.25
CA HIS A 722 -12.73 -0.11 -21.14
C HIS A 722 -12.45 0.58 -19.80
N LEU A 723 -11.20 1.02 -19.58
CA LEU A 723 -10.79 1.72 -18.35
C LEU A 723 -11.24 3.19 -18.28
N THR A 724 -11.69 3.75 -19.39
CA THR A 724 -12.09 5.17 -19.49
C THR A 724 -13.58 5.28 -19.67
N ASP A 725 -14.20 6.23 -18.98
CA ASP A 725 -15.61 6.56 -19.20
C ASP A 725 -15.81 7.19 -20.56
N GLY A 726 -16.94 6.92 -21.22
CA GLY A 726 -17.23 7.36 -22.58
C GLY A 726 -17.08 8.86 -22.85
N SER A 727 -17.21 9.71 -21.83
CA SER A 727 -17.00 11.16 -21.93
C SER A 727 -15.53 11.57 -22.10
N GLN A 728 -14.59 10.67 -21.85
CA GLN A 728 -13.14 10.94 -21.80
C GLN A 728 -12.36 10.23 -22.90
N HIS A 729 -13.03 9.65 -23.89
CA HIS A 729 -12.38 8.92 -24.99
C HIS A 729 -11.70 9.83 -26.03
N GLU A 730 -11.96 11.14 -26.00
CA GLU A 730 -11.47 12.06 -27.03
C GLU A 730 -9.93 12.09 -27.12
N PHE A 731 -9.24 12.12 -25.98
CA PHE A 731 -7.78 12.11 -25.98
C PHE A 731 -7.20 10.78 -26.49
N LEU A 732 -7.85 9.65 -26.17
CA LEU A 732 -7.48 8.34 -26.70
C LEU A 732 -7.67 8.30 -28.21
N HIS A 733 -8.82 8.76 -28.68
CA HIS A 733 -9.11 8.84 -30.11
C HIS A 733 -8.06 9.70 -30.83
N GLN A 734 -7.70 10.85 -30.26
CA GLN A 734 -6.64 11.72 -30.79
C GLN A 734 -5.30 10.98 -30.86
N PHE A 735 -4.92 10.27 -29.80
CA PHE A 735 -3.68 9.48 -29.77
C PHE A 735 -3.66 8.43 -30.90
N TYR A 736 -4.74 7.64 -31.02
CA TYR A 736 -4.81 6.58 -32.04
C TYR A 736 -4.90 7.09 -33.45
N THR A 737 -5.58 8.21 -33.72
CA THR A 737 -5.81 8.75 -35.06
C THR A 737 -4.72 9.72 -35.54
N GLN A 738 -4.00 10.34 -34.59
CA GLN A 738 -2.96 11.32 -34.92
C GLN A 738 -1.55 10.77 -34.58
N THR A 739 -1.27 10.51 -33.30
CA THR A 739 0.09 10.17 -32.85
C THR A 739 0.58 8.83 -33.40
N LEU A 740 -0.21 7.77 -33.26
CA LEU A 740 0.18 6.44 -33.73
C LEU A 740 0.23 6.36 -35.28
N ILE A 741 -0.61 7.09 -35.99
CA ILE A 741 -0.55 7.13 -37.44
C ILE A 741 0.70 7.88 -37.92
N SER A 742 1.01 9.02 -37.29
CA SER A 742 2.19 9.82 -37.62
C SER A 742 3.51 9.10 -37.35
N ALA A 743 3.51 8.11 -36.45
CA ALA A 743 4.72 7.30 -36.17
C ALA A 743 5.19 6.51 -37.39
N VAL A 744 4.29 6.09 -38.29
CA VAL A 744 4.65 5.41 -39.53
C VAL A 744 5.34 6.36 -40.51
N ASP A 745 4.89 7.61 -40.54
CA ASP A 745 5.43 8.63 -41.44
C ASP A 745 6.90 8.98 -41.07
N LEU A 746 7.36 8.63 -39.85
CA LEU A 746 8.70 8.89 -39.40
C LEU A 746 9.77 8.08 -40.13
N ARG A 747 9.40 6.95 -40.76
CA ARG A 747 10.32 6.15 -41.58
C ARG A 747 10.99 6.99 -42.67
N LYS A 748 10.17 7.78 -43.40
CA LYS A 748 10.65 8.55 -44.56
C LYS A 748 11.73 9.57 -44.16
N PRO A 749 11.54 10.50 -43.24
CA PRO A 749 12.59 11.47 -42.90
C PRO A 749 13.85 10.80 -42.31
N ILE A 750 13.71 9.74 -41.49
CA ILE A 750 14.87 9.08 -40.84
C ILE A 750 15.73 8.34 -41.91
N TYR A 751 15.10 7.62 -42.84
CA TYR A 751 15.87 6.92 -43.87
C TYR A 751 16.43 7.91 -44.88
N MET A 752 15.71 8.96 -45.22
CA MET A 752 16.21 10.03 -46.06
C MET A 752 17.40 10.79 -45.45
N ALA A 753 17.46 10.88 -44.09
CA ALA A 753 18.63 11.45 -43.43
C ALA A 753 19.91 10.63 -43.70
N ALA A 754 19.83 9.31 -43.65
CA ALA A 754 20.97 8.43 -44.03
C ALA A 754 21.29 8.54 -45.51
N ILE A 755 20.27 8.49 -46.36
CA ILE A 755 20.44 8.59 -47.81
C ILE A 755 21.05 9.93 -48.20
N SER A 756 20.61 11.06 -47.61
CA SER A 756 21.14 12.40 -47.91
C SER A 756 22.61 12.55 -47.53
N GLN A 757 23.09 11.78 -46.56
CA GLN A 757 24.53 11.73 -46.20
C GLN A 757 25.32 10.79 -47.12
N ALA A 758 24.71 9.67 -47.54
CA ALA A 758 25.32 8.71 -48.41
C ALA A 758 25.49 9.24 -49.85
N PHE A 759 24.53 10.04 -50.28
CA PHE A 759 24.51 10.62 -51.61
C PHE A 759 24.80 12.11 -51.56
N ASP A 760 25.94 12.49 -52.08
CA ASP A 760 26.23 13.91 -52.36
C ASP A 760 25.37 14.38 -53.54
N THR A 761 24.17 14.90 -53.19
CA THR A 761 23.21 15.36 -54.20
C THR A 761 23.77 16.46 -55.09
N ASN A 762 24.68 17.30 -54.53
CA ASN A 762 25.32 18.36 -55.33
C ASN A 762 26.33 17.80 -56.31
N ALA A 763 27.12 16.79 -55.89
CA ALA A 763 28.03 16.10 -56.80
C ALA A 763 27.26 15.34 -57.88
N ILE A 764 26.15 14.69 -57.52
CA ILE A 764 25.27 14.02 -58.48
C ILE A 764 24.68 15.01 -59.47
N LEU A 765 24.07 16.11 -58.98
CA LEU A 765 23.52 17.14 -59.85
C LEU A 765 24.56 17.78 -60.75
N ASN A 766 25.78 18.07 -60.19
CA ASN A 766 26.92 18.56 -60.99
C ASN A 766 27.39 17.55 -62.03
N SER A 767 27.35 16.27 -61.69
CA SER A 767 27.69 15.23 -62.65
C SER A 767 26.62 15.10 -63.72
N MET A 768 25.32 15.12 -63.32
CA MET A 768 24.20 15.10 -64.25
C MET A 768 24.14 16.31 -65.16
N SER A 769 24.51 17.50 -64.65
CA SER A 769 24.51 18.73 -65.43
C SER A 769 25.59 18.77 -66.50
N LYS A 770 26.62 17.92 -66.38
CA LYS A 770 27.63 17.76 -67.41
C LYS A 770 27.18 16.95 -68.60
N VAL A 771 26.07 16.24 -68.46
CA VAL A 771 25.49 15.41 -69.49
C VAL A 771 24.29 16.19 -70.09
N ASN A 772 24.34 16.39 -71.40
CA ASN A 772 23.19 16.94 -72.13
C ASN A 772 22.22 15.82 -72.49
N TRP A 773 21.10 15.70 -71.73
CA TRP A 773 20.11 14.64 -71.86
C TRP A 773 19.21 14.75 -73.09
N GLU A 774 19.26 15.87 -73.83
CA GLU A 774 18.47 16.12 -75.01
C GLU A 774 19.16 15.69 -76.28
N VAL A 775 20.46 15.41 -76.28
CA VAL A 775 21.24 14.99 -77.42
C VAL A 775 21.16 13.48 -77.63
N GLN A 776 20.76 13.08 -78.81
CA GLN A 776 20.67 11.67 -79.22
C GLN A 776 22.02 10.96 -79.34
N ASP A 777 23.08 11.71 -79.56
CA ASP A 777 24.43 11.15 -79.73
C ASP A 777 25.14 11.05 -78.37
N VAL A 778 25.01 9.87 -77.76
CA VAL A 778 25.64 9.53 -76.48
C VAL A 778 27.15 9.46 -76.56
N MET A 779 27.72 9.18 -77.78
CA MET A 779 29.17 9.02 -77.89
C MET A 779 29.94 10.30 -77.78
N SER A 780 29.38 11.45 -78.05
CA SER A 780 30.08 12.74 -77.91
C SER A 780 30.30 13.12 -76.44
N GLN A 781 29.55 12.58 -75.49
CA GLN A 781 29.67 12.83 -74.07
C GLN A 781 29.84 11.55 -73.26
N HIS A 782 30.38 10.52 -73.90
CA HIS A 782 30.52 9.19 -73.27
C HIS A 782 31.25 9.23 -71.94
N SER A 783 32.33 10.02 -71.82
CA SER A 783 33.08 10.11 -70.57
C SER A 783 32.24 10.72 -69.44
N ALA A 784 31.50 11.82 -69.68
CA ALA A 784 30.64 12.43 -68.66
C ALA A 784 29.50 11.51 -68.28
N TYR A 785 28.95 10.75 -69.22
CA TYR A 785 27.91 9.78 -68.98
C TYR A 785 28.38 8.61 -68.10
N VAL A 786 29.59 8.03 -68.47
CA VAL A 786 30.19 6.96 -67.67
C VAL A 786 30.60 7.44 -66.33
N ASP A 787 31.14 8.63 -66.15
CA ASP A 787 31.46 9.21 -64.83
C ASP A 787 30.24 9.41 -63.99
N THR A 788 29.13 9.83 -64.58
CA THR A 788 27.86 9.96 -63.89
C THR A 788 27.32 8.59 -63.43
N LEU A 789 27.35 7.59 -64.29
CA LEU A 789 26.93 6.22 -63.93
C LEU A 789 27.85 5.61 -62.86
N LEU A 790 29.19 5.76 -62.97
CA LEU A 790 30.15 5.28 -61.99
C LEU A 790 29.93 5.93 -60.63
N TYR A 791 29.56 7.21 -60.63
CA TYR A 791 29.20 7.88 -59.39
C TYR A 791 27.93 7.27 -58.74
N PHE A 792 26.91 7.00 -59.57
CA PHE A 792 25.70 6.31 -59.10
C PHE A 792 26.00 4.90 -58.57
N PHE A 793 26.89 4.14 -59.19
CA PHE A 793 27.27 2.81 -58.73
C PHE A 793 28.22 2.81 -57.53
N LYS A 794 28.92 3.90 -57.25
CA LYS A 794 29.78 4.05 -56.05
C LYS A 794 29.02 4.50 -54.81
N CYS A 795 27.94 5.19 -55.00
CA CYS A 795 27.00 5.55 -53.97
C CYS A 795 26.03 4.42 -53.67
#